data_9e1ffd8816df52f55855952de398b73b
#
_entry.id   9e1ffd8816df52f55855952de398b73b
#
_cell.length_a   1.000
_cell.length_b   1.000
_cell.length_c   1.000
_cell.angle_alpha   90.00
_cell.angle_beta   90.00
_cell.angle_gamma   90.00
#
_symmetry.space_group_name_H-M   'P 1'
#
loop_
_entity.id
_entity.type
_entity.pdbx_description
1 polymer ?
#
loop_
_entity_poly.entity_id
_entity_poly.type
_entity_poly.pdbx_seq_one_letter_code
_entity_poly.pdbx_strand_id
1 'polypeptide(L)'
;MERLVVVGNGMAGTACVEQILKHQARFEITVFGDETHVNYNRILLSSVLAGEKSHDEIIINSLEWYQQHEIRLKLGVRITDVDPVARTVTGDDGSVTPFDKILLATGSSPLIPPIEGTNKPGVYVFRNLDDTRALIDRSYAGAKAVVIGGGLLGLEASRGLQVRGCEVTVVHLMDTLMERQLDFVGGGYLKAKIESLGVRVLLSHNTAAIIGESRAEGVRFKDGSEIPADFVVIAAGIRPNVELGRKAGLTVKRGIVVNDFLETSHPDIFAVGECVEHNGICYGLVAPLLEQGKVLAATITGNKGPRYEGTAPAAKLKIMGVEVFSAGDFVETPGNEVVRYEDPALGIYKRLTLRDNHLVGAILVGETADSHRYMDWLQSKSDLARQRRTLLSPEPAPDAGFDVAQVADTKVICGCHGVTKGSIVHAIRDRGLTTLSQLKECTRASTGCGTCTELCQSLLRAVAPQFVEEEKHALCKCVPLSESQLREIVRTERLRSVQQVLDVYGNGIGCETCKPALSYMLDMVWCGEHQEDRSARFINDRVHANIQKDGTFSVVPRIRGGVTSPEELRRIADVAEKYNVRMVKITGSQRIDLLGVRKSDLPNIWADLGMPSGQAYTKGVRMVKTCVGTDFCRFGVQDSIAAGVELERRFENLFTPHKLKMGVVGCPRNCAEATVKDIGLVGQEGSWQVVVGGAAGKKVRKADLLVTVETTEEALQAAALFLQYYRENANYLERTYDFVERVGIERVRRETIYAPMAVQQGLRGRLRKSKQLARDAWLEGDAPINPTQFVQIEPLEALR
;
A
#
# COMPACT_ATOMS: atom_id res chain seq x y z
N MET A 1 -7.89 -41.20 23.99
CA MET A 1 -7.78 -39.79 23.53
C MET A 1 -9.21 -39.30 23.40
N GLU A 2 -9.54 -38.11 23.96
CA GLU A 2 -10.90 -37.56 23.84
C GLU A 2 -11.13 -37.05 22.40
N ARG A 3 -12.32 -37.29 21.87
CA ARG A 3 -12.72 -36.85 20.51
C ARG A 3 -13.32 -35.47 20.58
N LEU A 4 -12.64 -34.50 19.95
CA LEU A 4 -13.13 -33.12 19.78
C LEU A 4 -13.66 -32.93 18.37
N VAL A 5 -14.95 -32.70 18.25
CA VAL A 5 -15.58 -32.33 16.98
C VAL A 5 -15.71 -30.80 16.92
N VAL A 6 -15.27 -30.18 15.83
CA VAL A 6 -15.38 -28.75 15.57
C VAL A 6 -16.30 -28.54 14.36
N VAL A 7 -17.42 -27.84 14.58
CA VAL A 7 -18.40 -27.53 13.53
C VAL A 7 -18.19 -26.10 13.06
N GLY A 8 -17.55 -25.97 11.93
CA GLY A 8 -17.19 -24.70 11.29
C GLY A 8 -15.68 -24.53 11.12
N ASN A 9 -15.22 -24.52 9.88
CA ASN A 9 -13.81 -24.32 9.50
C ASN A 9 -13.46 -22.83 9.24
N GLY A 10 -14.16 -21.92 9.92
CA GLY A 10 -13.93 -20.49 9.84
C GLY A 10 -12.82 -20.00 10.78
N MET A 11 -12.55 -18.68 10.74
CA MET A 11 -11.46 -18.05 11.51
C MET A 11 -11.55 -18.30 13.03
N ALA A 12 -12.76 -18.30 13.60
CA ALA A 12 -12.95 -18.49 15.04
C ALA A 12 -12.66 -19.93 15.49
N GLY A 13 -13.23 -20.90 14.78
CA GLY A 13 -13.07 -22.34 15.09
C GLY A 13 -11.59 -22.77 14.96
N THR A 14 -10.98 -22.41 13.85
CA THR A 14 -9.57 -22.79 13.59
C THR A 14 -8.61 -22.07 14.53
N ALA A 15 -8.84 -20.79 14.87
CA ALA A 15 -8.04 -20.10 15.86
C ALA A 15 -8.15 -20.76 17.26
N CYS A 16 -9.32 -21.24 17.63
CA CYS A 16 -9.50 -22.01 18.88
C CYS A 16 -8.70 -23.33 18.83
N VAL A 17 -8.77 -24.07 17.72
CA VAL A 17 -7.98 -25.29 17.50
C VAL A 17 -6.49 -25.01 17.62
N GLU A 18 -5.98 -23.95 16.99
CA GLU A 18 -4.57 -23.55 17.12
C GLU A 18 -4.15 -23.28 18.56
N GLN A 19 -5.02 -22.69 19.37
CA GLN A 19 -4.73 -22.49 20.79
C GLN A 19 -4.76 -23.80 21.58
N ILE A 20 -5.71 -24.70 21.30
CA ILE A 20 -5.77 -26.04 21.91
C ILE A 20 -4.47 -26.82 21.66
N LEU A 21 -3.96 -26.78 20.42
CA LEU A 21 -2.68 -27.42 20.07
C LEU A 21 -1.50 -26.86 20.87
N LYS A 22 -1.48 -25.55 21.16
CA LYS A 22 -0.44 -24.92 21.99
C LYS A 22 -0.48 -25.36 23.45
N HIS A 23 -1.63 -25.76 23.96
CA HIS A 23 -1.78 -26.29 25.32
C HIS A 23 -1.32 -27.73 25.47
N GLN A 24 -0.77 -28.36 24.40
CA GLN A 24 -0.29 -29.75 24.39
C GLN A 24 -1.34 -30.79 24.82
N ALA A 25 -2.62 -30.41 24.74
CA ALA A 25 -3.72 -31.33 25.03
C ALA A 25 -3.89 -32.32 23.86
N ARG A 26 -4.04 -33.60 24.17
CA ARG A 26 -4.18 -34.66 23.17
C ARG A 26 -5.66 -34.93 22.90
N PHE A 27 -6.20 -34.34 21.86
CA PHE A 27 -7.51 -34.66 21.30
C PHE A 27 -7.37 -35.36 19.95
N GLU A 28 -8.31 -36.25 19.65
CA GLU A 28 -8.59 -36.66 18.28
C GLU A 28 -9.52 -35.63 17.67
N ILE A 29 -8.98 -34.72 16.83
CA ILE A 29 -9.72 -33.56 16.32
C ILE A 29 -10.30 -33.84 14.95
N THR A 30 -11.63 -33.65 14.81
CA THR A 30 -12.31 -33.64 13.50
C THR A 30 -12.97 -32.30 13.28
N VAL A 31 -12.65 -31.62 12.14
CA VAL A 31 -13.19 -30.32 11.77
C VAL A 31 -14.09 -30.48 10.55
N PHE A 32 -15.32 -29.95 10.65
CA PHE A 32 -16.29 -29.91 9.55
C PHE A 32 -16.42 -28.48 9.01
N GLY A 33 -16.31 -28.33 7.70
CA GLY A 33 -16.58 -27.08 6.98
C GLY A 33 -17.65 -27.29 5.93
N ASP A 34 -18.66 -26.45 5.88
CA ASP A 34 -19.71 -26.48 4.85
C ASP A 34 -19.24 -25.89 3.52
N GLU A 35 -18.16 -25.13 3.52
CA GLU A 35 -17.46 -24.68 2.30
C GLU A 35 -16.46 -25.75 1.83
N THR A 36 -16.22 -25.80 0.52
CA THR A 36 -15.24 -26.70 -0.09
C THR A 36 -13.79 -26.19 0.03
N HIS A 37 -13.59 -25.09 0.74
CA HIS A 37 -12.32 -24.38 0.88
C HIS A 37 -11.72 -24.64 2.27
N VAL A 38 -10.39 -24.68 2.31
CA VAL A 38 -9.64 -24.64 3.58
C VAL A 38 -9.85 -23.28 4.28
N ASN A 39 -9.44 -23.15 5.54
CA ASN A 39 -9.59 -21.91 6.29
C ASN A 39 -8.84 -20.75 5.63
N TYR A 40 -9.56 -19.66 5.40
CA TYR A 40 -9.05 -18.46 4.76
C TYR A 40 -9.46 -17.18 5.52
N ASN A 41 -8.75 -16.08 5.24
CA ASN A 41 -8.99 -14.78 5.84
C ASN A 41 -10.17 -14.06 5.15
N ARG A 42 -11.34 -14.11 5.77
CA ARG A 42 -12.58 -13.47 5.24
C ARG A 42 -12.48 -11.95 5.14
N ILE A 43 -11.61 -11.29 5.91
CA ILE A 43 -11.40 -9.84 5.83
C ILE A 43 -10.83 -9.45 4.46
N LEU A 44 -10.12 -10.37 3.79
CA LEU A 44 -9.46 -10.11 2.52
C LEU A 44 -10.32 -10.47 1.29
N LEU A 45 -11.59 -10.87 1.47
CA LEU A 45 -12.50 -11.16 0.35
C LEU A 45 -12.70 -9.93 -0.55
N SER A 46 -12.74 -8.73 0.02
CA SER A 46 -12.82 -7.48 -0.75
C SER A 46 -11.58 -7.25 -1.64
N SER A 47 -10.39 -7.63 -1.18
CA SER A 47 -9.16 -7.58 -1.98
C SER A 47 -9.17 -8.64 -3.09
N VAL A 48 -9.76 -9.82 -2.86
CA VAL A 48 -9.97 -10.82 -3.91
C VAL A 48 -10.98 -10.33 -4.94
N LEU A 49 -12.09 -9.76 -4.50
CA LEU A 49 -13.08 -9.15 -5.40
C LEU A 49 -12.47 -8.01 -6.22
N ALA A 50 -11.61 -7.20 -5.65
CA ALA A 50 -10.90 -6.13 -6.35
C ALA A 50 -9.80 -6.66 -7.32
N GLY A 51 -9.41 -7.92 -7.23
CA GLY A 51 -8.29 -8.50 -7.98
C GLY A 51 -6.92 -8.07 -7.47
N GLU A 52 -6.84 -7.59 -6.22
CA GLU A 52 -5.61 -7.21 -5.54
C GLU A 52 -4.89 -8.42 -4.93
N LYS A 53 -5.64 -9.49 -4.65
CA LYS A 53 -5.16 -10.76 -4.14
C LYS A 53 -5.80 -11.94 -4.85
N SER A 54 -5.06 -13.05 -4.96
CA SER A 54 -5.61 -14.33 -5.37
C SER A 54 -6.28 -15.05 -4.19
N HIS A 55 -7.03 -16.11 -4.50
CA HIS A 55 -7.60 -17.02 -3.50
C HIS A 55 -6.53 -17.62 -2.59
N ASP A 56 -5.43 -18.07 -3.17
CA ASP A 56 -4.38 -18.79 -2.42
C ASP A 56 -3.64 -17.87 -1.44
N GLU A 57 -3.54 -16.57 -1.75
CA GLU A 57 -2.89 -15.59 -0.85
C GLU A 57 -3.68 -15.27 0.42
N ILE A 58 -4.94 -15.66 0.48
CA ILE A 58 -5.78 -15.43 1.66
C ILE A 58 -5.97 -16.68 2.52
N ILE A 59 -5.41 -17.83 2.14
CA ILE A 59 -5.43 -19.06 2.94
C ILE A 59 -4.66 -18.83 4.25
N ILE A 60 -5.26 -19.20 5.38
CA ILE A 60 -4.62 -19.14 6.71
C ILE A 60 -3.99 -20.47 7.04
N ASN A 61 -4.74 -21.56 6.90
CA ASN A 61 -4.28 -22.92 7.19
C ASN A 61 -4.43 -23.77 5.94
N SER A 62 -3.31 -24.25 5.37
CA SER A 62 -3.30 -25.12 4.21
C SER A 62 -3.70 -26.55 4.55
N LEU A 63 -3.99 -27.40 3.57
CA LEU A 63 -4.28 -28.82 3.80
C LEU A 63 -3.13 -29.54 4.53
N GLU A 64 -1.89 -29.18 4.20
CA GLU A 64 -0.68 -29.72 4.84
C GLU A 64 -0.65 -29.37 6.32
N TRP A 65 -1.13 -28.18 6.71
CA TRP A 65 -1.21 -27.79 8.12
C TRP A 65 -2.12 -28.74 8.91
N TYR A 66 -3.31 -29.11 8.38
CA TYR A 66 -4.21 -30.06 9.04
C TYR A 66 -3.59 -31.45 9.13
N GLN A 67 -2.91 -31.90 8.08
CA GLN A 67 -2.21 -33.18 8.05
C GLN A 67 -1.07 -33.24 9.09
N GLN A 68 -0.24 -32.20 9.17
CA GLN A 68 0.88 -32.11 10.13
C GLN A 68 0.42 -32.13 11.59
N HIS A 69 -0.79 -31.68 11.86
CA HIS A 69 -1.37 -31.66 13.21
C HIS A 69 -2.35 -32.82 13.44
N GLU A 70 -2.38 -33.81 12.55
CA GLU A 70 -3.24 -35.00 12.64
C GLU A 70 -4.74 -34.66 12.78
N ILE A 71 -5.19 -33.54 12.19
CA ILE A 71 -6.58 -33.09 12.21
C ILE A 71 -7.33 -33.69 11.01
N ARG A 72 -8.44 -34.36 11.28
CA ARG A 72 -9.36 -34.85 10.23
C ARG A 72 -10.22 -33.68 9.74
N LEU A 73 -9.89 -33.13 8.58
CA LEU A 73 -10.66 -32.08 7.94
C LEU A 73 -11.68 -32.66 6.95
N LYS A 74 -12.97 -32.28 7.12
CA LYS A 74 -14.08 -32.64 6.23
C LYS A 74 -14.64 -31.36 5.62
N LEU A 75 -14.32 -31.09 4.35
CA LEU A 75 -14.79 -29.95 3.58
C LEU A 75 -16.05 -30.30 2.78
N GLY A 76 -16.94 -29.31 2.57
CA GLY A 76 -18.18 -29.47 1.85
C GLY A 76 -19.22 -30.33 2.62
N VAL A 77 -19.04 -30.52 3.93
CA VAL A 77 -19.97 -31.28 4.76
C VAL A 77 -20.58 -30.37 5.80
N ARG A 78 -21.88 -30.13 5.68
CA ARG A 78 -22.64 -29.34 6.63
C ARG A 78 -23.21 -30.22 7.72
N ILE A 79 -22.91 -29.93 8.99
CA ILE A 79 -23.57 -30.58 10.10
C ILE A 79 -25.01 -30.10 10.20
N THR A 80 -25.95 -31.04 10.18
CA THR A 80 -27.39 -30.76 10.19
C THR A 80 -28.07 -31.07 11.53
N ASP A 81 -27.41 -31.90 12.35
CA ASP A 81 -27.91 -32.26 13.66
C ASP A 81 -26.80 -32.53 14.68
N VAL A 82 -27.12 -32.29 15.94
CA VAL A 82 -26.27 -32.58 17.11
C VAL A 82 -27.14 -33.26 18.15
N ASP A 83 -26.82 -34.52 18.47
CA ASP A 83 -27.46 -35.30 19.53
C ASP A 83 -26.57 -35.33 20.78
N PRO A 84 -26.89 -34.53 21.83
CA PRO A 84 -26.09 -34.50 23.05
C PRO A 84 -26.17 -35.79 23.86
N VAL A 85 -27.24 -36.60 23.71
CA VAL A 85 -27.48 -37.84 24.47
C VAL A 85 -26.66 -38.99 23.84
N ALA A 86 -26.79 -39.13 22.52
CA ALA A 86 -26.01 -40.13 21.77
C ALA A 86 -24.54 -39.69 21.60
N ARG A 87 -24.23 -38.41 21.84
CA ARG A 87 -22.93 -37.77 21.60
C ARG A 87 -22.43 -37.96 20.16
N THR A 88 -23.31 -37.59 19.22
CA THR A 88 -23.02 -37.69 17.78
C THR A 88 -23.42 -36.41 17.05
N VAL A 89 -22.71 -36.13 15.96
CA VAL A 89 -23.11 -35.14 14.95
C VAL A 89 -23.44 -35.83 13.64
N THR A 90 -24.45 -35.33 12.92
CA THR A 90 -24.86 -35.86 11.61
C THR A 90 -24.60 -34.83 10.52
N GLY A 91 -23.87 -35.22 9.48
CA GLY A 91 -23.63 -34.44 8.27
C GLY A 91 -24.78 -34.55 7.26
N ASP A 92 -24.86 -33.60 6.34
CA ASP A 92 -25.78 -33.63 5.19
C ASP A 92 -25.43 -34.73 4.16
N ASP A 93 -24.20 -35.24 4.24
CA ASP A 93 -23.73 -36.44 3.51
C ASP A 93 -24.21 -37.77 4.15
N GLY A 94 -24.98 -37.71 5.23
CA GLY A 94 -25.44 -38.86 6.00
C GLY A 94 -24.39 -39.46 6.96
N SER A 95 -23.21 -38.88 7.06
CA SER A 95 -22.16 -39.34 7.99
C SER A 95 -22.54 -39.02 9.43
N VAL A 96 -22.32 -39.99 10.34
CA VAL A 96 -22.47 -39.82 11.78
C VAL A 96 -21.10 -39.90 12.46
N THR A 97 -20.75 -38.89 13.21
CA THR A 97 -19.42 -38.80 13.89
C THR A 97 -19.63 -38.64 15.39
N PRO A 98 -19.06 -39.55 16.20
CA PRO A 98 -19.12 -39.45 17.65
C PRO A 98 -18.19 -38.39 18.21
N PHE A 99 -18.55 -37.78 19.34
CA PHE A 99 -17.73 -36.82 20.07
C PHE A 99 -17.73 -37.06 21.58
N ASP A 100 -16.68 -36.59 22.25
CA ASP A 100 -16.66 -36.46 23.69
C ASP A 100 -16.84 -35.00 24.08
N LYS A 101 -16.32 -34.09 23.25
CA LYS A 101 -16.55 -32.64 23.30
C LYS A 101 -16.85 -32.10 21.89
N ILE A 102 -17.72 -31.11 21.82
CA ILE A 102 -18.05 -30.44 20.56
C ILE A 102 -17.87 -28.92 20.68
N LEU A 103 -17.27 -28.32 19.67
CA LEU A 103 -17.11 -26.89 19.50
C LEU A 103 -17.98 -26.40 18.34
N LEU A 104 -19.01 -25.61 18.64
CA LEU A 104 -19.83 -24.95 17.65
C LEU A 104 -19.21 -23.62 17.24
N ALA A 105 -18.71 -23.53 16.01
CA ALA A 105 -18.10 -22.35 15.42
C ALA A 105 -18.78 -22.01 14.08
N THR A 106 -20.11 -22.09 14.07
CA THR A 106 -20.98 -22.05 12.88
C THR A 106 -21.06 -20.66 12.23
N GLY A 107 -20.51 -19.63 12.87
CA GLY A 107 -20.43 -18.28 12.34
C GLY A 107 -21.79 -17.60 12.12
N SER A 108 -21.92 -16.89 11.01
CA SER A 108 -23.15 -16.17 10.64
C SER A 108 -23.41 -16.22 9.14
N SER A 109 -24.68 -16.02 8.78
CA SER A 109 -25.14 -15.92 7.40
C SER A 109 -25.51 -14.48 7.04
N PRO A 110 -25.49 -14.10 5.75
CA PRO A 110 -25.99 -12.79 5.32
C PRO A 110 -27.45 -12.59 5.76
N LEU A 111 -27.74 -11.39 6.27
CA LEU A 111 -29.09 -10.97 6.53
C LEU A 111 -29.75 -10.55 5.21
N ILE A 112 -30.72 -11.32 4.76
CA ILE A 112 -31.58 -10.97 3.63
C ILE A 112 -32.83 -10.31 4.18
N PRO A 113 -33.03 -9.00 3.97
CA PRO A 113 -34.22 -8.30 4.41
C PRO A 113 -35.43 -8.78 3.62
N PRO A 114 -36.65 -8.61 4.15
CA PRO A 114 -37.87 -9.03 3.49
C PRO A 114 -38.24 -8.06 2.35
N ILE A 115 -37.45 -8.06 1.31
CA ILE A 115 -37.61 -7.28 0.09
C ILE A 115 -38.12 -8.23 -0.98
N GLU A 116 -39.13 -7.81 -1.74
CA GLU A 116 -39.66 -8.61 -2.85
C GLU A 116 -38.61 -8.83 -3.92
N GLY A 117 -38.49 -10.04 -4.46
CA GLY A 117 -37.55 -10.36 -5.56
C GLY A 117 -36.10 -10.67 -5.15
N THR A 118 -35.82 -10.85 -3.86
CA THR A 118 -34.46 -11.20 -3.39
C THR A 118 -33.97 -12.58 -3.84
N ASN A 119 -34.86 -13.45 -4.31
CA ASN A 119 -34.54 -14.78 -4.85
C ASN A 119 -34.38 -14.82 -6.38
N LYS A 120 -34.46 -13.66 -7.07
CA LYS A 120 -34.31 -13.60 -8.51
C LYS A 120 -32.86 -13.87 -8.93
N PRO A 121 -32.64 -14.53 -10.11
CA PRO A 121 -31.33 -14.56 -10.73
C PRO A 121 -30.75 -13.14 -10.88
N GLY A 122 -29.45 -12.96 -10.60
CA GLY A 122 -28.82 -11.64 -10.59
C GLY A 122 -28.85 -10.92 -9.24
N VAL A 123 -29.39 -11.57 -8.19
CA VAL A 123 -29.26 -11.11 -6.81
C VAL A 123 -28.20 -11.95 -6.12
N TYR A 124 -27.24 -11.28 -5.50
CA TYR A 124 -26.06 -11.88 -4.86
C TYR A 124 -25.93 -11.39 -3.42
N VAL A 125 -25.13 -12.12 -2.65
CA VAL A 125 -24.62 -11.69 -1.34
C VAL A 125 -23.10 -11.58 -1.39
N PHE A 126 -22.46 -11.10 -0.34
CA PHE A 126 -21.01 -11.02 -0.26
C PHE A 126 -20.56 -11.50 1.13
N ARG A 127 -20.22 -12.79 1.26
CA ARG A 127 -19.88 -13.38 2.56
C ARG A 127 -18.73 -14.39 2.50
N ASN A 128 -18.63 -15.16 1.43
CA ASN A 128 -17.66 -16.25 1.26
C ASN A 128 -16.94 -16.18 -0.09
N LEU A 129 -16.06 -17.14 -0.37
CA LEU A 129 -15.31 -17.20 -1.61
C LEU A 129 -16.21 -17.48 -2.83
N ASP A 130 -17.24 -18.29 -2.68
CA ASP A 130 -18.15 -18.60 -3.79
C ASP A 130 -19.00 -17.38 -4.16
N ASP A 131 -19.47 -16.62 -3.18
CA ASP A 131 -20.10 -15.32 -3.42
C ASP A 131 -19.17 -14.37 -4.15
N THR A 132 -17.90 -14.34 -3.72
CA THR A 132 -16.86 -13.49 -4.34
C THR A 132 -16.63 -13.88 -5.79
N ARG A 133 -16.54 -15.18 -6.11
CA ARG A 133 -16.40 -15.68 -7.48
C ARG A 133 -17.61 -15.31 -8.33
N ALA A 134 -18.84 -15.53 -7.82
CA ALA A 134 -20.05 -15.17 -8.52
C ALA A 134 -20.11 -13.67 -8.87
N LEU A 135 -19.64 -12.79 -7.97
CA LEU A 135 -19.53 -11.37 -8.23
C LEU A 135 -18.43 -11.03 -9.24
N ILE A 136 -17.30 -11.72 -9.20
CA ILE A 136 -16.23 -11.60 -10.18
C ILE A 136 -16.72 -11.94 -11.59
N ASP A 137 -17.38 -13.09 -11.72
CA ASP A 137 -17.91 -13.59 -13.01
C ASP A 137 -18.98 -12.66 -13.61
N ARG A 138 -19.68 -11.91 -12.74
CA ARG A 138 -20.72 -10.97 -13.16
C ARG A 138 -20.21 -9.56 -13.42
N SER A 139 -19.00 -9.24 -12.96
CA SER A 139 -18.42 -7.90 -13.08
C SER A 139 -17.80 -7.68 -14.45
N TYR A 140 -18.24 -6.63 -15.17
CA TYR A 140 -17.62 -6.14 -16.39
C TYR A 140 -17.68 -4.61 -16.44
N ALA A 141 -16.86 -4.00 -17.27
CA ALA A 141 -16.81 -2.54 -17.38
C ALA A 141 -18.15 -1.97 -17.88
N GLY A 142 -18.69 -1.02 -17.12
CA GLY A 142 -19.99 -0.38 -17.37
C GLY A 142 -21.22 -1.16 -16.84
N ALA A 143 -21.05 -2.34 -16.20
CA ALA A 143 -22.15 -3.05 -15.56
C ALA A 143 -22.71 -2.22 -14.38
N LYS A 144 -24.01 -2.07 -14.35
CA LYS A 144 -24.73 -1.34 -13.26
C LYS A 144 -24.96 -2.26 -12.07
N ALA A 145 -24.21 -2.06 -11.00
CA ALA A 145 -24.31 -2.81 -9.76
C ALA A 145 -25.00 -1.97 -8.68
N VAL A 146 -26.08 -2.49 -8.11
CA VAL A 146 -26.71 -1.87 -6.94
C VAL A 146 -26.35 -2.66 -5.70
N VAL A 147 -25.75 -2.01 -4.69
CA VAL A 147 -25.38 -2.61 -3.42
C VAL A 147 -26.33 -2.11 -2.33
N ILE A 148 -27.13 -3.01 -1.77
CA ILE A 148 -28.08 -2.70 -0.69
C ILE A 148 -27.41 -2.92 0.65
N GLY A 149 -27.02 -1.81 1.30
CA GLY A 149 -26.32 -1.79 2.59
C GLY A 149 -25.10 -0.89 2.57
N GLY A 150 -25.12 0.17 3.38
CA GLY A 150 -24.02 1.16 3.53
C GLY A 150 -23.10 0.87 4.73
N GLY A 151 -23.13 -0.36 5.25
CA GLY A 151 -22.21 -0.84 6.27
C GLY A 151 -20.90 -1.35 5.65
N LEU A 152 -20.00 -1.87 6.52
CA LEU A 152 -18.64 -2.30 6.14
C LEU A 152 -18.61 -3.21 4.90
N LEU A 153 -19.33 -4.36 4.95
CA LEU A 153 -19.31 -5.34 3.85
C LEU A 153 -19.85 -4.77 2.53
N GLY A 154 -20.89 -3.92 2.61
CA GLY A 154 -21.47 -3.29 1.42
C GLY A 154 -20.50 -2.31 0.77
N LEU A 155 -19.78 -1.51 1.55
CA LEU A 155 -18.77 -0.59 1.04
C LEU A 155 -17.53 -1.32 0.49
N GLU A 156 -17.13 -2.42 1.12
CA GLU A 156 -16.06 -3.29 0.62
C GLU A 156 -16.44 -3.97 -0.70
N ALA A 157 -17.66 -4.51 -0.81
CA ALA A 157 -18.15 -5.05 -2.08
C ALA A 157 -18.21 -3.97 -3.16
N SER A 158 -18.70 -2.77 -2.82
CA SER A 158 -18.78 -1.62 -3.74
C SER A 158 -17.41 -1.25 -4.27
N ARG A 159 -16.37 -1.25 -3.41
CA ARG A 159 -14.98 -1.01 -3.83
C ARG A 159 -14.49 -2.06 -4.82
N GLY A 160 -14.70 -3.34 -4.50
CA GLY A 160 -14.28 -4.43 -5.38
C GLY A 160 -14.92 -4.34 -6.76
N LEU A 161 -16.21 -4.05 -6.81
CA LEU A 161 -16.96 -3.89 -8.06
C LEU A 161 -16.53 -2.65 -8.85
N GLN A 162 -16.33 -1.52 -8.17
CA GLN A 162 -15.85 -0.27 -8.79
C GLN A 162 -14.47 -0.44 -9.42
N VAL A 163 -13.54 -1.13 -8.75
CA VAL A 163 -12.21 -1.44 -9.31
C VAL A 163 -12.30 -2.30 -10.57
N ARG A 164 -13.33 -3.15 -10.67
CA ARG A 164 -13.60 -3.95 -11.86
C ARG A 164 -14.29 -3.20 -13.00
N GLY A 165 -14.55 -1.90 -12.79
CA GLY A 165 -15.16 -1.03 -13.79
C GLY A 165 -16.68 -1.01 -13.78
N CYS A 166 -17.34 -1.57 -12.77
CA CYS A 166 -18.80 -1.45 -12.61
C CYS A 166 -19.21 -0.02 -12.23
N GLU A 167 -20.38 0.41 -12.72
CA GLU A 167 -21.09 1.60 -12.26
C GLU A 167 -21.85 1.24 -10.97
N VAL A 168 -21.31 1.62 -9.81
CA VAL A 168 -21.82 1.18 -8.52
C VAL A 168 -22.71 2.24 -7.89
N THR A 169 -23.91 1.83 -7.47
CA THR A 169 -24.80 2.60 -6.60
C THR A 169 -25.00 1.89 -5.27
N VAL A 170 -24.58 2.52 -4.17
CA VAL A 170 -24.85 2.08 -2.80
C VAL A 170 -26.20 2.63 -2.35
N VAL A 171 -27.10 1.76 -1.92
CA VAL A 171 -28.41 2.12 -1.36
C VAL A 171 -28.42 1.80 0.12
N HIS A 172 -28.73 2.78 0.95
CA HIS A 172 -28.73 2.60 2.41
C HIS A 172 -30.00 3.14 3.05
N LEU A 173 -30.55 2.35 3.98
CA LEU A 173 -31.78 2.68 4.68
C LEU A 173 -31.60 3.86 5.64
N MET A 174 -30.42 3.94 6.30
CA MET A 174 -30.13 4.98 7.28
C MET A 174 -29.69 6.28 6.59
N ASP A 175 -29.68 7.37 7.34
CA ASP A 175 -29.28 8.70 6.90
C ASP A 175 -27.76 8.92 6.89
N THR A 176 -26.99 7.96 7.36
CA THR A 176 -25.53 7.99 7.37
C THR A 176 -24.92 6.62 7.04
N LEU A 177 -23.72 6.61 6.44
CA LEU A 177 -22.96 5.38 6.22
C LEU A 177 -22.34 4.90 7.53
N MET A 178 -22.26 3.57 7.68
CA MET A 178 -21.61 2.91 8.82
C MET A 178 -22.10 3.42 10.18
N GLU A 179 -23.39 3.56 10.34
CA GLU A 179 -24.08 4.11 11.52
C GLU A 179 -23.71 3.43 12.85
N ARG A 180 -23.14 2.22 12.79
CA ARG A 180 -22.64 1.50 13.98
C ARG A 180 -21.19 1.87 14.34
N GLN A 181 -20.47 2.50 13.45
CA GLN A 181 -19.04 2.87 13.61
C GLN A 181 -18.81 4.37 13.54
N LEU A 182 -19.69 5.11 12.86
CA LEU A 182 -19.52 6.55 12.61
C LEU A 182 -20.76 7.31 13.09
N ASP A 183 -20.52 8.53 13.52
CA ASP A 183 -21.58 9.51 13.69
C ASP A 183 -21.96 10.13 12.33
N PHE A 184 -22.99 10.95 12.33
CA PHE A 184 -23.51 11.59 11.12
C PHE A 184 -22.44 12.41 10.37
N VAL A 185 -21.57 13.13 11.09
CA VAL A 185 -20.51 13.95 10.48
C VAL A 185 -19.43 13.06 9.86
N GLY A 186 -18.95 12.08 10.59
CA GLY A 186 -17.94 11.12 10.08
C GLY A 186 -18.46 10.32 8.89
N GLY A 187 -19.72 9.91 8.92
CA GLY A 187 -20.40 9.27 7.77
C GLY A 187 -20.52 10.19 6.56
N GLY A 188 -20.71 11.50 6.77
CA GLY A 188 -20.70 12.52 5.73
C GLY A 188 -19.35 12.66 5.02
N TYR A 189 -18.24 12.70 5.78
CA TYR A 189 -16.89 12.69 5.24
C TYR A 189 -16.60 11.44 4.42
N LEU A 190 -17.00 10.27 4.94
CA LEU A 190 -16.86 9.00 4.23
C LEU A 190 -17.65 9.01 2.92
N LYS A 191 -18.93 9.45 2.95
CA LYS A 191 -19.79 9.56 1.77
C LYS A 191 -19.17 10.45 0.70
N ALA A 192 -18.75 11.66 1.05
CA ALA A 192 -18.16 12.62 0.12
C ALA A 192 -16.94 12.02 -0.58
N LYS A 193 -16.11 11.29 0.17
CA LYS A 193 -14.93 10.62 -0.40
C LYS A 193 -15.31 9.47 -1.32
N ILE A 194 -16.26 8.63 -0.96
CA ILE A 194 -16.76 7.52 -1.79
C ILE A 194 -17.34 8.04 -3.11
N GLU A 195 -18.12 9.12 -3.06
CA GLU A 195 -18.69 9.76 -4.25
C GLU A 195 -17.60 10.37 -5.14
N SER A 196 -16.55 10.95 -4.56
CA SER A 196 -15.39 11.44 -5.32
C SER A 196 -14.63 10.34 -6.09
N LEU A 197 -14.84 9.08 -5.73
CA LEU A 197 -14.27 7.91 -6.41
C LEU A 197 -15.21 7.31 -7.46
N GLY A 198 -16.36 7.96 -7.73
CA GLY A 198 -17.30 7.57 -8.77
C GLY A 198 -18.36 6.56 -8.33
N VAL A 199 -18.53 6.30 -7.02
CA VAL A 199 -19.62 5.48 -6.49
C VAL A 199 -20.76 6.38 -6.06
N ARG A 200 -21.95 6.16 -6.59
CA ARG A 200 -23.16 6.88 -6.18
C ARG A 200 -23.67 6.37 -4.85
N VAL A 201 -24.06 7.25 -3.92
CA VAL A 201 -24.57 6.87 -2.59
C VAL A 201 -25.97 7.46 -2.37
N LEU A 202 -26.95 6.58 -2.16
CA LEU A 202 -28.34 6.94 -1.84
C LEU A 202 -28.62 6.57 -0.38
N LEU A 203 -28.64 7.57 0.50
CA LEU A 203 -29.02 7.44 1.92
C LEU A 203 -30.52 7.64 2.10
N SER A 204 -31.07 7.13 3.20
CA SER A 204 -32.50 7.19 3.53
C SER A 204 -33.41 6.59 2.45
N HIS A 205 -32.90 5.64 1.67
CA HIS A 205 -33.64 4.97 0.60
C HIS A 205 -34.06 3.56 1.05
N ASN A 206 -35.35 3.40 1.25
CA ASN A 206 -35.93 2.14 1.66
C ASN A 206 -36.33 1.29 0.45
N THR A 207 -35.56 0.24 0.19
CA THR A 207 -35.82 -0.67 -0.92
C THR A 207 -37.10 -1.47 -0.68
N ALA A 208 -38.06 -1.39 -1.60
CA ALA A 208 -39.31 -2.12 -1.57
C ALA A 208 -39.25 -3.45 -2.35
N ALA A 209 -38.62 -3.43 -3.54
CA ALA A 209 -38.54 -4.60 -4.39
C ALA A 209 -37.30 -4.57 -5.30
N ILE A 210 -36.81 -5.75 -5.66
CA ILE A 210 -35.88 -5.96 -6.79
C ILE A 210 -36.74 -6.33 -8.00
N ILE A 211 -36.73 -5.46 -9.02
CA ILE A 211 -37.62 -5.56 -10.18
C ILE A 211 -36.92 -6.28 -11.37
N GLY A 212 -37.73 -6.76 -12.31
CA GLY A 212 -37.38 -7.54 -13.49
C GLY A 212 -38.26 -8.77 -13.63
N GLU A 213 -38.43 -9.25 -14.86
CA GLU A 213 -39.28 -10.43 -15.10
C GLU A 213 -38.57 -11.74 -14.76
N SER A 214 -37.47 -12.04 -15.42
CA SER A 214 -36.75 -13.31 -15.26
C SER A 214 -35.49 -13.18 -14.38
N ARG A 215 -34.99 -11.98 -14.18
CA ARG A 215 -33.79 -11.66 -13.39
C ARG A 215 -33.89 -10.27 -12.78
N ALA A 216 -32.91 -9.92 -11.93
CA ALA A 216 -32.77 -8.56 -11.43
C ALA A 216 -32.42 -7.60 -12.58
N GLU A 217 -33.23 -6.55 -12.77
CA GLU A 217 -33.05 -5.48 -13.78
C GLU A 217 -33.09 -4.08 -13.15
N GLY A 218 -33.43 -3.99 -11.86
CA GLY A 218 -33.46 -2.74 -11.13
C GLY A 218 -33.92 -2.92 -9.69
N VAL A 219 -33.96 -1.80 -8.99
CA VAL A 219 -34.43 -1.70 -7.62
C VAL A 219 -35.50 -0.61 -7.54
N ARG A 220 -36.63 -0.93 -6.91
CA ARG A 220 -37.76 -0.01 -6.59
C ARG A 220 -37.73 0.36 -5.12
N PHE A 221 -37.86 1.64 -4.84
CA PHE A 221 -37.96 2.15 -3.47
C PHE A 221 -39.43 2.30 -3.00
N LYS A 222 -39.61 2.50 -1.70
CA LYS A 222 -40.93 2.69 -1.12
C LYS A 222 -41.63 3.96 -1.57
N ASP A 223 -40.88 4.97 -2.01
CA ASP A 223 -41.43 6.19 -2.60
C ASP A 223 -41.88 6.04 -4.06
N GLY A 224 -41.71 4.85 -4.63
CA GLY A 224 -42.09 4.50 -6.00
C GLY A 224 -40.97 4.79 -7.03
N SER A 225 -39.87 5.44 -6.65
CA SER A 225 -38.75 5.68 -7.55
C SER A 225 -37.98 4.37 -7.87
N GLU A 226 -37.33 4.31 -9.03
CA GLU A 226 -36.61 3.14 -9.50
C GLU A 226 -35.23 3.49 -10.00
N ILE A 227 -34.29 2.58 -9.85
CA ILE A 227 -32.97 2.65 -10.46
C ILE A 227 -32.65 1.35 -11.21
N PRO A 228 -32.02 1.41 -12.39
CA PRO A 228 -31.63 0.22 -13.16
C PRO A 228 -30.45 -0.49 -12.52
N ALA A 229 -30.40 -1.82 -12.67
CA ALA A 229 -29.28 -2.66 -12.24
C ALA A 229 -29.14 -3.88 -13.17
N ASP A 230 -27.91 -4.22 -13.52
CA ASP A 230 -27.60 -5.49 -14.20
C ASP A 230 -27.53 -6.64 -13.17
N PHE A 231 -27.20 -6.29 -11.93
CA PHE A 231 -27.25 -7.19 -10.76
C PHE A 231 -27.32 -6.41 -9.45
N VAL A 232 -27.75 -7.09 -8.40
CA VAL A 232 -27.94 -6.52 -7.06
C VAL A 232 -27.14 -7.32 -6.04
N VAL A 233 -26.43 -6.64 -5.13
CA VAL A 233 -25.71 -7.25 -4.00
C VAL A 233 -26.41 -6.87 -2.70
N ILE A 234 -26.83 -7.84 -1.91
CA ILE A 234 -27.42 -7.62 -0.59
C ILE A 234 -26.34 -7.75 0.48
N ALA A 235 -26.02 -6.64 1.15
CA ALA A 235 -25.05 -6.54 2.24
C ALA A 235 -25.65 -5.80 3.46
N ALA A 236 -26.87 -6.16 3.83
CA ALA A 236 -27.68 -5.49 4.87
C ALA A 236 -27.35 -5.95 6.31
N GLY A 237 -26.27 -6.69 6.50
CA GLY A 237 -25.83 -7.19 7.80
C GLY A 237 -25.71 -8.71 7.85
N ILE A 238 -25.52 -9.24 9.06
CA ILE A 238 -25.34 -10.68 9.32
C ILE A 238 -26.28 -11.18 10.40
N ARG A 239 -26.59 -12.47 10.37
CA ARG A 239 -27.41 -13.18 11.38
C ARG A 239 -26.62 -14.37 11.92
N PRO A 240 -26.44 -14.51 13.24
CA PRO A 240 -25.79 -15.66 13.87
C PRO A 240 -26.45 -16.99 13.47
N ASN A 241 -25.64 -18.01 13.16
CA ASN A 241 -26.12 -19.37 12.84
C ASN A 241 -26.31 -20.15 14.13
N VAL A 242 -27.55 -20.23 14.60
CA VAL A 242 -27.89 -20.79 15.92
C VAL A 242 -28.70 -22.08 15.86
N GLU A 243 -29.06 -22.56 14.67
CA GLU A 243 -29.98 -23.70 14.50
C GLU A 243 -29.47 -25.00 15.14
N LEU A 244 -28.18 -25.29 15.02
CA LEU A 244 -27.61 -26.45 15.68
C LEU A 244 -27.65 -26.34 17.21
N GLY A 245 -27.44 -25.14 17.74
CA GLY A 245 -27.59 -24.89 19.17
C GLY A 245 -29.04 -25.12 19.66
N ARG A 246 -30.03 -24.71 18.88
CA ARG A 246 -31.45 -24.97 19.19
C ARG A 246 -31.77 -26.45 19.14
N LYS A 247 -31.33 -27.18 18.10
CA LYS A 247 -31.53 -28.62 17.97
C LYS A 247 -30.88 -29.39 19.12
N ALA A 248 -29.70 -28.99 19.54
CA ALA A 248 -28.99 -29.53 20.68
C ALA A 248 -29.62 -29.16 22.06
N GLY A 249 -30.72 -28.40 22.10
CA GLY A 249 -31.36 -27.96 23.33
C GLY A 249 -30.58 -26.90 24.13
N LEU A 250 -29.67 -26.17 23.49
CA LEU A 250 -28.89 -25.11 24.14
C LEU A 250 -29.73 -23.85 24.37
N THR A 251 -29.34 -23.04 25.35
CA THR A 251 -29.91 -21.72 25.53
C THR A 251 -29.52 -20.83 24.37
N VAL A 252 -30.49 -20.39 23.58
CA VAL A 252 -30.33 -19.54 22.41
C VAL A 252 -31.22 -18.31 22.51
N LYS A 253 -30.65 -17.12 22.28
CA LYS A 253 -31.35 -15.85 22.09
C LYS A 253 -31.08 -15.34 20.67
N ARG A 254 -30.37 -14.23 20.51
CA ARG A 254 -29.86 -13.80 19.19
C ARG A 254 -28.72 -14.67 18.73
N GLY A 255 -27.86 -15.10 19.65
CA GLY A 255 -26.79 -16.05 19.51
C GLY A 255 -26.93 -17.25 20.44
N ILE A 256 -26.04 -18.23 20.38
CA ILE A 256 -25.88 -19.28 21.36
C ILE A 256 -25.35 -18.65 22.64
N VAL A 257 -26.07 -18.70 23.74
CA VAL A 257 -25.69 -18.03 24.98
C VAL A 257 -24.50 -18.77 25.62
N VAL A 258 -23.46 -18.02 25.93
CA VAL A 258 -22.26 -18.52 26.61
C VAL A 258 -21.92 -17.68 27.84
N ASN A 259 -21.24 -18.32 28.82
CA ASN A 259 -20.71 -17.65 30.00
C ASN A 259 -19.31 -17.02 29.75
N ASP A 260 -18.67 -16.47 30.78
CA ASP A 260 -17.35 -15.86 30.72
C ASP A 260 -16.23 -16.82 30.37
N PHE A 261 -16.47 -18.12 30.36
CA PHE A 261 -15.55 -19.18 29.94
C PHE A 261 -15.88 -19.76 28.57
N LEU A 262 -16.86 -19.15 27.86
CA LEU A 262 -17.40 -19.60 26.56
C LEU A 262 -18.06 -20.99 26.61
N GLU A 263 -18.50 -21.42 27.80
CA GLU A 263 -19.30 -22.63 27.99
C GLU A 263 -20.77 -22.32 27.64
N THR A 264 -21.46 -23.28 27.01
CA THR A 264 -22.90 -23.20 26.74
C THR A 264 -23.67 -23.73 27.93
N SER A 265 -24.99 -23.88 27.80
CA SER A 265 -25.84 -24.55 28.81
C SER A 265 -25.62 -26.07 28.93
N HIS A 266 -24.77 -26.67 28.10
CA HIS A 266 -24.39 -28.08 28.15
C HIS A 266 -22.92 -28.27 28.42
N PRO A 267 -22.49 -29.14 29.36
CA PRO A 267 -21.07 -29.22 29.81
C PRO A 267 -20.09 -29.67 28.75
N ASP A 268 -20.52 -30.46 27.75
CA ASP A 268 -19.64 -31.00 26.71
C ASP A 268 -19.78 -30.26 25.36
N ILE A 269 -20.62 -29.19 25.33
CA ILE A 269 -20.86 -28.41 24.13
C ILE A 269 -20.41 -26.97 24.36
N PHE A 270 -19.49 -26.53 23.57
CA PHE A 270 -18.88 -25.20 23.59
C PHE A 270 -19.26 -24.41 22.36
N ALA A 271 -19.18 -23.09 22.40
CA ALA A 271 -19.41 -22.25 21.24
C ALA A 271 -18.48 -21.07 21.17
N VAL A 272 -18.07 -20.66 19.95
CA VAL A 272 -17.17 -19.53 19.71
C VAL A 272 -17.50 -18.81 18.40
N GLY A 273 -17.26 -17.54 18.36
CA GLY A 273 -17.35 -16.78 17.12
C GLY A 273 -18.65 -16.01 16.95
N GLU A 274 -19.01 -15.71 15.71
CA GLU A 274 -20.20 -14.90 15.40
C GLU A 274 -21.54 -15.58 15.76
N CYS A 275 -21.53 -16.88 16.01
CA CYS A 275 -22.74 -17.61 16.42
C CYS A 275 -23.07 -17.43 17.91
N VAL A 276 -22.18 -16.87 18.73
CA VAL A 276 -22.39 -16.78 20.18
C VAL A 276 -22.94 -15.43 20.61
N GLU A 277 -23.62 -15.45 21.77
CA GLU A 277 -24.05 -14.28 22.53
C GLU A 277 -23.44 -14.33 23.93
N HIS A 278 -22.56 -13.38 24.22
CA HIS A 278 -21.95 -13.20 25.54
C HIS A 278 -22.44 -11.90 26.17
N ASN A 279 -23.01 -11.97 27.37
CA ASN A 279 -23.59 -10.82 28.08
C ASN A 279 -24.51 -9.94 27.23
N GLY A 280 -25.36 -10.56 26.38
CA GLY A 280 -26.32 -9.88 25.51
C GLY A 280 -25.67 -9.29 24.22
N ILE A 281 -24.39 -9.52 23.95
CA ILE A 281 -23.68 -9.00 22.79
C ILE A 281 -23.30 -10.13 21.85
N CYS A 282 -23.65 -9.98 20.54
CA CYS A 282 -23.12 -10.79 19.45
C CYS A 282 -22.05 -9.99 18.71
N TYR A 283 -20.86 -10.55 18.57
CA TYR A 283 -19.73 -9.89 17.94
C TYR A 283 -19.63 -10.27 16.46
N GLY A 284 -19.46 -9.28 15.59
CA GLY A 284 -19.28 -9.45 14.13
C GLY A 284 -17.92 -8.97 13.63
N LEU A 285 -16.93 -8.87 14.52
CA LEU A 285 -15.54 -8.49 14.19
C LEU A 285 -14.58 -9.60 14.60
N VAL A 286 -13.42 -9.70 13.94
CA VAL A 286 -12.50 -10.83 14.13
C VAL A 286 -11.76 -10.78 15.48
N ALA A 287 -11.35 -9.60 15.96
CA ALA A 287 -10.59 -9.49 17.19
C ALA A 287 -11.28 -10.13 18.41
N PRO A 288 -12.60 -9.85 18.68
CA PRO A 288 -13.32 -10.54 19.74
C PRO A 288 -13.34 -12.06 19.62
N LEU A 289 -13.47 -12.59 18.38
CA LEU A 289 -13.55 -14.02 18.14
C LEU A 289 -12.24 -14.74 18.49
N LEU A 290 -11.11 -14.08 18.27
CA LEU A 290 -9.78 -14.60 18.58
C LEU A 290 -9.51 -14.59 20.09
N GLU A 291 -9.99 -13.56 20.79
CA GLU A 291 -9.92 -13.49 22.25
C GLU A 291 -10.80 -14.59 22.87
N GLN A 292 -12.02 -14.76 22.37
CA GLN A 292 -12.90 -15.87 22.75
C GLN A 292 -12.22 -17.22 22.53
N GLY A 293 -11.57 -17.44 21.37
CA GLY A 293 -10.88 -18.68 21.05
C GLY A 293 -9.77 -19.04 22.04
N LYS A 294 -9.03 -18.03 22.57
CA LYS A 294 -8.01 -18.24 23.60
C LYS A 294 -8.60 -18.71 24.94
N VAL A 295 -9.65 -18.01 25.40
CA VAL A 295 -10.33 -18.35 26.64
C VAL A 295 -10.94 -19.76 26.55
N LEU A 296 -11.61 -20.02 25.44
CA LEU A 296 -12.27 -21.30 25.22
C LEU A 296 -11.28 -22.47 25.10
N ALA A 297 -10.14 -22.26 24.45
CA ALA A 297 -9.10 -23.30 24.38
C ALA A 297 -8.57 -23.68 25.78
N ALA A 298 -8.36 -22.70 26.65
CA ALA A 298 -8.00 -22.94 28.03
C ALA A 298 -9.09 -23.72 28.80
N THR A 299 -10.37 -23.35 28.59
CA THR A 299 -11.53 -24.03 29.19
C THR A 299 -11.61 -25.50 28.73
N ILE A 300 -11.57 -25.76 27.42
CA ILE A 300 -11.67 -27.11 26.83
C ILE A 300 -10.53 -28.00 27.30
N THR A 301 -9.32 -27.46 27.50
CA THR A 301 -8.13 -28.21 27.95
C THR A 301 -8.03 -28.37 29.46
N GLY A 302 -9.03 -27.87 30.24
CA GLY A 302 -9.04 -27.95 31.69
C GLY A 302 -8.08 -26.96 32.39
N ASN A 303 -7.45 -26.07 31.65
CA ASN A 303 -6.62 -25.01 32.22
C ASN A 303 -7.51 -23.84 32.62
N LYS A 304 -7.58 -23.49 33.92
CA LYS A 304 -8.30 -22.31 34.36
C LYS A 304 -7.61 -21.06 33.85
N GLY A 305 -8.01 -20.60 32.64
CA GLY A 305 -7.53 -19.37 32.02
C GLY A 305 -8.25 -18.10 32.52
N PRO A 306 -7.89 -16.93 32.01
CA PRO A 306 -8.62 -15.70 32.26
C PRO A 306 -10.07 -15.79 31.76
N ARG A 307 -10.96 -15.06 32.40
CA ARG A 307 -12.35 -14.92 31.95
C ARG A 307 -12.43 -14.01 30.71
N TYR A 308 -13.38 -14.25 29.85
CA TYR A 308 -13.72 -13.32 28.77
C TYR A 308 -14.64 -12.22 29.31
N GLU A 309 -14.10 -11.04 29.52
CA GLU A 309 -14.87 -9.89 30.05
C GLU A 309 -15.59 -9.08 28.94
N GLY A 310 -15.53 -9.55 27.70
CA GLY A 310 -15.97 -8.83 26.51
C GLY A 310 -14.83 -8.04 25.86
N THR A 311 -15.00 -7.72 24.61
CA THR A 311 -14.04 -6.94 23.82
C THR A 311 -14.66 -5.62 23.41
N ALA A 312 -13.99 -4.49 23.69
CA ALA A 312 -14.44 -3.20 23.19
C ALA A 312 -14.43 -3.23 21.64
N PRO A 313 -15.58 -2.96 21.00
CA PRO A 313 -15.63 -2.96 19.55
C PRO A 313 -14.71 -1.88 19.02
N ALA A 314 -13.74 -2.28 18.19
CA ALA A 314 -12.88 -1.37 17.47
C ALA A 314 -12.77 -1.82 16.01
N ALA A 315 -12.94 -0.89 15.10
CA ALA A 315 -12.82 -1.10 13.67
C ALA A 315 -11.79 -0.13 13.11
N LYS A 316 -10.76 -0.65 12.47
CA LYS A 316 -9.87 0.13 11.60
C LYS A 316 -10.03 -0.40 10.19
N LEU A 317 -10.49 0.47 9.31
CA LEU A 317 -10.95 0.11 7.98
C LEU A 317 -10.21 0.96 6.95
N LYS A 318 -9.88 0.36 5.83
CA LYS A 318 -9.39 1.08 4.66
C LYS A 318 -10.37 0.86 3.51
N ILE A 319 -11.41 1.68 3.48
CA ILE A 319 -12.46 1.59 2.49
C ILE A 319 -12.17 2.56 1.35
N MET A 320 -12.02 2.05 0.13
CA MET A 320 -11.81 2.88 -1.07
C MET A 320 -10.66 3.89 -0.93
N GLY A 321 -9.60 3.54 -0.17
CA GLY A 321 -8.50 4.46 0.10
C GLY A 321 -8.76 5.47 1.23
N VAL A 322 -9.95 5.45 1.84
CA VAL A 322 -10.26 6.22 3.06
C VAL A 322 -9.86 5.41 4.27
N GLU A 323 -9.06 6.00 5.13
CA GLU A 323 -8.78 5.41 6.44
C GLU A 323 -9.88 5.81 7.41
N VAL A 324 -10.46 4.82 8.07
CA VAL A 324 -11.49 4.99 9.09
C VAL A 324 -11.08 4.21 10.33
N PHE A 325 -11.16 4.85 11.48
CA PHE A 325 -11.02 4.19 12.77
C PHE A 325 -12.21 4.56 13.66
N SER A 326 -12.79 3.58 14.33
CA SER A 326 -13.82 3.78 15.34
C SER A 326 -13.61 2.80 16.48
N ALA A 327 -13.68 3.29 17.71
CA ALA A 327 -13.56 2.45 18.89
C ALA A 327 -14.39 2.99 20.06
N GLY A 328 -14.89 2.10 20.90
CA GLY A 328 -15.67 2.43 22.09
C GLY A 328 -17.05 3.01 21.81
N ASP A 329 -17.58 3.76 22.76
CA ASP A 329 -18.91 4.37 22.71
C ASP A 329 -18.81 5.84 22.29
N PHE A 330 -19.34 6.17 21.11
CA PHE A 330 -19.39 7.52 20.59
C PHE A 330 -20.79 8.13 20.58
N VAL A 331 -21.78 7.41 21.15
CA VAL A 331 -23.14 7.94 21.28
C VAL A 331 -23.16 9.09 22.28
N GLU A 332 -23.86 10.16 21.91
CA GLU A 332 -24.03 11.29 22.81
C GLU A 332 -24.95 10.93 23.95
N THR A 333 -24.40 10.76 25.13
CA THR A 333 -25.14 10.50 26.36
C THR A 333 -24.87 11.63 27.37
N PRO A 334 -25.84 11.96 28.25
CA PRO A 334 -25.61 12.93 29.30
C PRO A 334 -24.38 12.61 30.13
N GLY A 335 -23.49 13.59 30.33
CA GLY A 335 -22.20 13.44 31.05
C GLY A 335 -21.00 13.10 30.15
N ASN A 336 -21.20 12.86 28.86
CA ASN A 336 -20.11 12.75 27.91
C ASN A 336 -19.69 14.12 27.38
N GLU A 337 -18.37 14.35 27.30
CA GLU A 337 -17.78 15.49 26.66
C GLU A 337 -17.26 15.07 25.27
N VAL A 338 -17.43 15.93 24.27
CA VAL A 338 -16.96 15.67 22.90
C VAL A 338 -15.93 16.68 22.48
N VAL A 339 -14.77 16.19 22.04
CA VAL A 339 -13.71 16.99 21.44
C VAL A 339 -13.63 16.63 19.95
N ARG A 340 -13.72 17.64 19.06
CA ARG A 340 -13.75 17.46 17.60
C ARG A 340 -12.67 18.25 16.90
N TYR A 341 -12.17 17.70 15.81
CA TYR A 341 -11.36 18.39 14.82
C TYR A 341 -11.89 18.06 13.43
N GLU A 342 -12.08 19.08 12.63
CA GLU A 342 -12.61 18.97 11.27
C GLU A 342 -11.75 19.78 10.31
N ASP A 343 -11.31 19.12 9.22
CA ASP A 343 -10.69 19.78 8.08
C ASP A 343 -11.34 19.28 6.79
N PRO A 344 -12.38 19.97 6.28
CA PRO A 344 -13.07 19.56 5.07
C PRO A 344 -12.18 19.57 3.82
N ALA A 345 -11.17 20.47 3.78
CA ALA A 345 -10.26 20.58 2.64
C ALA A 345 -9.34 19.37 2.53
N LEU A 346 -8.94 18.78 3.65
CA LEU A 346 -8.13 17.57 3.73
C LEU A 346 -8.98 16.30 3.83
N GLY A 347 -10.29 16.41 4.06
CA GLY A 347 -11.17 15.27 4.29
C GLY A 347 -10.92 14.58 5.64
N ILE A 348 -10.51 15.35 6.66
CA ILE A 348 -10.16 14.83 7.99
C ILE A 348 -11.27 15.17 8.99
N TYR A 349 -11.71 14.14 9.70
CA TYR A 349 -12.60 14.25 10.85
C TYR A 349 -12.08 13.42 12.01
N LYS A 350 -11.92 14.04 13.18
CA LYS A 350 -11.54 13.37 14.44
C LYS A 350 -12.54 13.73 15.52
N ARG A 351 -13.06 12.73 16.22
CA ARG A 351 -13.95 12.91 17.35
C ARG A 351 -13.51 12.02 18.51
N LEU A 352 -13.33 12.60 19.68
CA LEU A 352 -13.10 11.90 20.92
C LEU A 352 -14.25 12.13 21.86
N THR A 353 -14.75 11.08 22.47
CA THR A 353 -15.81 11.13 23.51
C THR A 353 -15.18 10.77 24.84
N LEU A 354 -15.27 11.69 25.80
CA LEU A 354 -14.71 11.54 27.14
C LEU A 354 -15.82 11.51 28.19
N ARG A 355 -15.57 10.75 29.26
CA ARG A 355 -16.36 10.77 30.48
C ARG A 355 -15.43 10.79 31.69
N ASP A 356 -15.59 11.78 32.59
CA ASP A 356 -14.72 11.95 33.78
C ASP A 356 -13.22 11.92 33.42
N ASN A 357 -12.84 12.64 32.35
CA ASN A 357 -11.49 12.67 31.77
C ASN A 357 -10.97 11.34 31.19
N HIS A 358 -11.78 10.29 31.11
CA HIS A 358 -11.41 9.03 30.48
C HIS A 358 -11.96 8.96 29.06
N LEU A 359 -11.17 8.48 28.12
CA LEU A 359 -11.65 8.24 26.75
C LEU A 359 -12.61 7.05 26.76
N VAL A 360 -13.84 7.26 26.28
CA VAL A 360 -14.87 6.21 26.15
C VAL A 360 -15.19 5.87 24.69
N GLY A 361 -14.87 6.77 23.75
CA GLY A 361 -15.06 6.53 22.33
C GLY A 361 -14.20 7.43 21.46
N ALA A 362 -13.85 6.96 20.28
CA ALA A 362 -13.08 7.69 19.29
C ALA A 362 -13.52 7.36 17.87
N ILE A 363 -13.64 8.38 17.01
CA ILE A 363 -13.87 8.27 15.57
C ILE A 363 -12.77 9.06 14.86
N LEU A 364 -12.15 8.45 13.85
CA LEU A 364 -11.21 9.10 12.94
C LEU A 364 -11.58 8.75 11.51
N VAL A 365 -11.65 9.75 10.63
CA VAL A 365 -11.86 9.59 9.19
C VAL A 365 -10.80 10.40 8.45
N GLY A 366 -10.17 9.81 7.45
CA GLY A 366 -9.15 10.43 6.59
C GLY A 366 -7.73 10.32 7.13
N GLU A 367 -7.52 10.53 8.41
CA GLU A 367 -6.23 10.39 9.08
C GLU A 367 -6.39 9.56 10.36
N THR A 368 -5.76 8.39 10.41
CA THR A 368 -5.90 7.43 11.52
C THR A 368 -4.59 7.10 12.24
N ALA A 369 -3.54 7.89 12.04
CA ALA A 369 -2.23 7.67 12.65
C ALA A 369 -2.30 7.55 14.19
N ASP A 370 -3.14 8.38 14.80
CA ASP A 370 -3.34 8.40 16.27
C ASP A 370 -4.17 7.21 16.81
N SER A 371 -4.69 6.32 15.97
CA SER A 371 -5.60 5.24 16.38
C SER A 371 -5.05 4.35 17.50
N HIS A 372 -3.73 4.11 17.51
CA HIS A 372 -3.07 3.31 18.53
C HIS A 372 -3.10 3.97 19.90
N ARG A 373 -2.82 5.28 19.95
CA ARG A 373 -2.87 6.09 21.15
C ARG A 373 -4.27 6.07 21.79
N TYR A 374 -5.29 6.24 20.95
CA TYR A 374 -6.67 6.23 21.41
C TYR A 374 -7.12 4.83 21.86
N MET A 375 -6.69 3.77 21.18
CA MET A 375 -6.92 2.41 21.66
C MET A 375 -6.26 2.15 23.01
N ASP A 376 -5.05 2.63 23.21
CA ASP A 376 -4.34 2.49 24.48
C ASP A 376 -5.07 3.21 25.61
N TRP A 377 -5.50 4.46 25.38
CA TRP A 377 -6.28 5.23 26.35
C TRP A 377 -7.62 4.59 26.69
N LEU A 378 -8.31 4.01 25.70
CA LEU A 378 -9.55 3.26 25.92
C LEU A 378 -9.34 2.00 26.78
N GLN A 379 -8.29 1.23 26.49
CA GLN A 379 -7.99 -0.03 27.18
C GLN A 379 -7.44 0.19 28.59
N SER A 380 -6.53 1.17 28.75
CA SER A 380 -5.90 1.47 30.03
C SER A 380 -6.79 2.30 30.96
N LYS A 381 -7.90 2.85 30.42
CA LYS A 381 -8.77 3.80 31.14
C LYS A 381 -7.94 4.93 31.78
N SER A 382 -6.97 5.47 31.04
CA SER A 382 -6.08 6.53 31.53
C SER A 382 -6.84 7.81 31.82
N ASP A 383 -6.48 8.50 32.92
CA ASP A 383 -6.96 9.86 33.19
C ASP A 383 -6.23 10.85 32.28
N LEU A 384 -6.99 11.51 31.40
CA LEU A 384 -6.48 12.42 30.38
C LEU A 384 -6.55 13.89 30.77
N ALA A 385 -6.77 14.21 32.05
CA ALA A 385 -6.86 15.60 32.53
C ALA A 385 -5.64 16.45 32.13
N ARG A 386 -4.43 15.87 32.18
CA ARG A 386 -3.18 16.55 31.80
C ARG A 386 -3.00 16.68 30.28
N GLN A 387 -3.54 15.76 29.52
CA GLN A 387 -3.43 15.68 28.04
C GLN A 387 -4.53 16.47 27.32
N ARG A 388 -5.46 17.11 28.02
CA ARG A 388 -6.63 17.81 27.43
C ARG A 388 -6.28 18.77 26.29
N ARG A 389 -5.14 19.46 26.36
CA ARG A 389 -4.71 20.44 25.35
C ARG A 389 -4.15 19.80 24.07
N THR A 390 -3.74 18.54 24.13
CA THR A 390 -3.03 17.84 23.05
C THR A 390 -3.78 16.60 22.54
N LEU A 391 -5.03 16.41 22.99
CA LEU A 391 -5.83 15.23 22.64
C LEU A 391 -5.90 14.97 21.13
N LEU A 392 -6.11 16.02 20.34
CA LEU A 392 -6.26 15.97 18.88
C LEU A 392 -5.05 16.57 18.14
N SER A 393 -3.98 16.95 18.84
CA SER A 393 -2.78 17.51 18.23
C SER A 393 -2.11 16.46 17.34
N PRO A 394 -1.76 16.79 16.08
CA PRO A 394 -1.01 15.88 15.21
C PRO A 394 0.47 15.75 15.63
N GLU A 395 0.98 16.67 16.44
CA GLU A 395 2.32 16.55 17.00
C GLU A 395 2.26 15.80 18.34
N PRO A 396 3.04 14.73 18.54
CA PRO A 396 3.20 14.18 19.88
C PRO A 396 3.77 15.29 20.78
N ALA A 397 3.17 15.46 21.96
CA ALA A 397 3.80 16.28 23.01
C ALA A 397 5.24 15.79 23.19
N PRO A 398 6.22 16.68 23.47
CA PRO A 398 7.64 16.29 23.60
C PRO A 398 7.90 15.12 24.57
N ASP A 399 6.96 14.83 25.46
CA ASP A 399 7.04 13.75 26.46
C ASP A 399 6.08 12.56 26.19
N ALA A 400 5.34 12.55 25.06
CA ALA A 400 4.34 11.53 24.76
C ALA A 400 4.74 10.66 23.55
N GLY A 401 6.02 10.47 23.32
CA GLY A 401 6.50 9.42 22.40
C GLY A 401 6.01 8.06 22.90
N PHE A 402 5.10 7.42 22.20
CA PHE A 402 4.79 6.01 22.42
C PHE A 402 6.05 5.20 22.11
N ASP A 403 6.93 5.10 23.12
CA ASP A 403 8.15 4.29 23.00
C ASP A 403 7.74 2.82 23.13
N VAL A 404 7.65 2.17 21.98
CA VAL A 404 7.36 0.74 21.90
C VAL A 404 8.31 -0.09 22.78
N ALA A 405 9.50 0.41 23.08
CA ALA A 405 10.46 -0.26 23.96
C ALA A 405 9.98 -0.28 25.43
N GLN A 406 9.21 0.74 25.87
CA GLN A 406 8.68 0.83 27.24
C GLN A 406 7.37 0.07 27.45
N VAL A 407 6.74 -0.42 26.39
CA VAL A 407 5.51 -1.22 26.48
C VAL A 407 5.82 -2.58 27.13
N ALA A 408 4.96 -3.03 28.04
CA ALA A 408 5.12 -4.34 28.70
C ALA A 408 5.15 -5.48 27.67
N ASP A 409 6.00 -6.48 27.85
CA ASP A 409 6.15 -7.62 26.93
C ASP A 409 4.86 -8.45 26.80
N THR A 410 3.98 -8.39 27.80
CA THR A 410 2.67 -9.06 27.79
C THR A 410 1.63 -8.34 26.92
N LYS A 411 1.89 -7.08 26.51
CA LYS A 411 0.92 -6.33 25.71
C LYS A 411 0.75 -6.94 24.31
N VAL A 412 -0.50 -7.15 23.94
CA VAL A 412 -0.86 -7.65 22.60
C VAL A 412 -0.64 -6.54 21.57
N ILE A 413 0.27 -6.74 20.64
CA ILE A 413 0.57 -5.85 19.51
C ILE A 413 -0.34 -6.17 18.33
N CYS A 414 -0.46 -7.44 17.96
CA CYS A 414 -1.35 -7.88 16.88
C CYS A 414 -2.64 -8.45 17.47
N GLY A 415 -3.72 -7.66 17.50
CA GLY A 415 -5.03 -8.11 17.97
C GLY A 415 -5.60 -9.28 17.19
N CYS A 416 -5.42 -9.28 15.85
CA CYS A 416 -5.95 -10.34 14.97
C CYS A 416 -5.36 -11.73 15.24
N HIS A 417 -4.10 -11.81 15.67
CA HIS A 417 -3.41 -13.07 15.95
C HIS A 417 -2.98 -13.19 17.41
N GLY A 418 -3.34 -12.20 18.22
CA GLY A 418 -3.02 -12.18 19.65
C GLY A 418 -1.53 -12.23 19.95
N VAL A 419 -0.70 -11.67 19.08
CA VAL A 419 0.75 -11.69 19.22
C VAL A 419 1.18 -10.56 20.15
N THR A 420 1.87 -10.90 21.22
CA THR A 420 2.36 -9.95 22.22
C THR A 420 3.67 -9.29 21.77
N LYS A 421 4.03 -8.15 22.40
CA LYS A 421 5.34 -7.51 22.20
C LYS A 421 6.47 -8.49 22.49
N GLY A 422 6.41 -9.20 23.64
CA GLY A 422 7.43 -10.19 24.02
C GLY A 422 7.63 -11.26 22.97
N SER A 423 6.56 -11.79 22.39
CA SER A 423 6.64 -12.79 21.31
C SER A 423 7.31 -12.23 20.06
N ILE A 424 7.05 -10.95 19.72
CA ILE A 424 7.67 -10.29 18.57
C ILE A 424 9.16 -10.05 18.84
N VAL A 425 9.51 -9.50 20.00
CA VAL A 425 10.90 -9.21 20.39
C VAL A 425 11.74 -10.49 20.46
N HIS A 426 11.18 -11.56 21.02
CA HIS A 426 11.82 -12.88 21.07
C HIS A 426 12.09 -13.43 19.67
N ALA A 427 11.08 -13.39 18.78
CA ALA A 427 11.23 -13.83 17.40
C ALA A 427 12.29 -13.01 16.64
N ILE A 428 12.34 -11.69 16.83
CA ILE A 428 13.34 -10.82 16.21
C ILE A 428 14.75 -11.21 16.68
N ARG A 429 14.96 -11.39 17.99
CA ARG A 429 16.28 -11.68 18.56
C ARG A 429 16.77 -13.09 18.26
N ASP A 430 15.91 -14.08 18.48
CA ASP A 430 16.32 -15.49 18.37
C ASP A 430 16.52 -15.97 16.94
N ARG A 431 15.72 -15.41 16.02
CA ARG A 431 15.79 -15.78 14.60
C ARG A 431 16.50 -14.76 13.73
N GLY A 432 17.00 -13.67 14.32
CA GLY A 432 17.71 -12.61 13.60
C GLY A 432 16.83 -11.92 12.54
N LEU A 433 15.52 -11.74 12.82
CA LEU A 433 14.60 -11.17 11.84
C LEU A 433 14.94 -9.69 11.61
N THR A 434 15.06 -9.31 10.35
CA THR A 434 15.43 -7.94 9.95
C THR A 434 14.35 -7.24 9.14
N THR A 435 13.33 -7.98 8.67
CA THR A 435 12.28 -7.45 7.80
C THR A 435 10.89 -7.74 8.34
N LEU A 436 9.91 -6.94 7.89
CA LEU A 436 8.50 -7.13 8.26
C LEU A 436 7.93 -8.44 7.70
N SER A 437 8.33 -8.85 6.50
CA SER A 437 7.87 -10.12 5.91
C SER A 437 8.34 -11.32 6.70
N GLN A 438 9.60 -11.36 7.10
CA GLN A 438 10.12 -12.38 8.00
C GLN A 438 9.36 -12.43 9.34
N LEU A 439 9.05 -11.24 9.90
CA LEU A 439 8.27 -11.14 11.12
C LEU A 439 6.85 -11.69 10.94
N LYS A 440 6.21 -11.39 9.82
CA LYS A 440 4.88 -11.90 9.45
C LYS A 440 4.86 -13.42 9.34
N GLU A 441 5.81 -14.00 8.62
CA GLU A 441 5.94 -15.46 8.47
C GLU A 441 6.15 -16.14 9.81
N CYS A 442 7.01 -15.58 10.65
CA CYS A 442 7.38 -16.16 11.93
C CYS A 442 6.29 -16.04 12.99
N THR A 443 5.62 -14.87 13.08
CA THR A 443 4.70 -14.55 14.19
C THR A 443 3.25 -14.41 13.76
N ARG A 444 2.97 -14.34 12.48
CA ARG A 444 1.68 -13.93 11.88
C ARG A 444 1.23 -12.51 12.27
N ALA A 445 2.02 -11.75 13.00
CA ALA A 445 1.72 -10.35 13.27
C ALA A 445 1.64 -9.57 11.94
N SER A 446 0.66 -8.67 11.81
CA SER A 446 0.44 -7.86 10.60
C SER A 446 -0.01 -8.63 9.33
N THR A 447 -0.49 -9.87 9.46
CA THR A 447 -1.05 -10.65 8.32
C THR A 447 -2.56 -10.53 8.19
N GLY A 448 -3.26 -10.04 9.22
CA GLY A 448 -4.72 -9.85 9.24
C GLY A 448 -5.14 -8.45 8.79
N CYS A 449 -5.76 -7.68 9.67
CA CYS A 449 -6.29 -6.33 9.37
C CYS A 449 -5.22 -5.26 9.09
N GLY A 450 -3.94 -5.55 9.33
CA GLY A 450 -2.82 -4.63 9.10
C GLY A 450 -2.66 -3.50 10.14
N THR A 451 -3.55 -3.41 11.13
CA THR A 451 -3.53 -2.34 12.15
C THR A 451 -2.21 -2.25 12.91
N CYS A 452 -1.57 -3.39 13.20
CA CYS A 452 -0.32 -3.46 13.95
C CYS A 452 0.94 -3.31 13.09
N THR A 453 0.83 -3.04 11.80
CA THR A 453 1.96 -2.98 10.87
C THR A 453 3.03 -1.99 11.32
N GLU A 454 2.63 -0.76 11.65
CA GLU A 454 3.54 0.31 12.08
C GLU A 454 4.22 -0.01 13.41
N LEU A 455 3.48 -0.61 14.37
CA LEU A 455 4.04 -1.07 15.64
C LEU A 455 5.05 -2.20 15.45
N CYS A 456 4.76 -3.15 14.55
CA CYS A 456 5.69 -4.21 14.19
C CYS A 456 6.97 -3.66 13.55
N GLN A 457 6.86 -2.67 12.67
CA GLN A 457 8.01 -1.98 12.08
C GLN A 457 8.81 -1.20 13.12
N SER A 458 8.13 -0.51 14.05
CA SER A 458 8.79 0.21 15.15
C SER A 458 9.54 -0.74 16.07
N LEU A 459 8.98 -1.91 16.37
CA LEU A 459 9.68 -2.96 17.14
C LEU A 459 10.89 -3.51 16.38
N LEU A 460 10.77 -3.75 15.07
CA LEU A 460 11.90 -4.16 14.25
C LEU A 460 13.01 -3.11 14.25
N ARG A 461 12.67 -1.82 14.07
CA ARG A 461 13.64 -0.72 14.15
C ARG A 461 14.35 -0.63 15.50
N ALA A 462 13.61 -0.86 16.60
CA ALA A 462 14.15 -0.77 17.95
C ALA A 462 15.00 -1.97 18.37
N VAL A 463 14.69 -3.17 17.86
CA VAL A 463 15.24 -4.44 18.37
C VAL A 463 16.20 -5.12 17.40
N ALA A 464 15.97 -4.99 16.07
CA ALA A 464 16.81 -5.64 15.07
C ALA A 464 18.10 -4.82 14.84
N PRO A 465 19.30 -5.41 14.98
CA PRO A 465 20.57 -4.71 14.77
C PRO A 465 20.74 -4.13 13.36
N GLN A 466 20.07 -4.71 12.37
CA GLN A 466 20.07 -4.33 10.97
C GLN A 466 18.65 -4.40 10.41
N PHE A 467 17.79 -3.47 10.84
CA PHE A 467 16.45 -3.37 10.27
C PHE A 467 16.53 -3.00 8.78
N VAL A 468 15.87 -3.80 7.94
CA VAL A 468 15.71 -3.52 6.51
C VAL A 468 14.25 -3.17 6.27
N GLU A 469 13.99 -1.93 5.86
CA GLU A 469 12.66 -1.50 5.48
C GLU A 469 12.29 -2.15 4.15
N GLU A 470 11.34 -3.08 4.17
CA GLU A 470 10.82 -3.73 2.96
C GLU A 470 9.89 -2.78 2.23
N GLU A 471 10.21 -2.53 0.97
CA GLU A 471 9.28 -1.87 0.07
C GLU A 471 8.13 -2.79 -0.30
N LYS A 472 6.93 -2.35 -0.02
CA LYS A 472 5.70 -3.13 -0.16
C LYS A 472 5.08 -3.12 -1.56
N HIS A 473 5.76 -2.65 -2.59
CA HIS A 473 5.09 -2.48 -3.87
C HIS A 473 5.63 -3.42 -4.94
N ALA A 474 4.78 -4.34 -5.40
CA ALA A 474 4.92 -4.90 -6.74
C ALA A 474 5.17 -3.77 -7.73
N LEU A 475 6.08 -3.96 -8.68
CA LEU A 475 6.42 -2.94 -9.67
C LEU A 475 5.17 -2.44 -10.41
N CYS A 476 4.28 -3.37 -10.79
CA CYS A 476 2.94 -3.09 -11.31
C CYS A 476 2.11 -4.38 -11.37
N LYS A 477 0.88 -4.29 -11.88
CA LYS A 477 0.01 -5.47 -12.10
C LYS A 477 0.58 -6.47 -13.12
N CYS A 478 1.42 -6.01 -14.06
CA CYS A 478 2.03 -6.89 -15.07
C CYS A 478 3.22 -7.68 -14.52
N VAL A 479 3.89 -7.13 -13.49
CA VAL A 479 5.06 -7.71 -12.84
C VAL A 479 4.83 -7.62 -11.34
N PRO A 480 4.33 -8.68 -10.71
CA PRO A 480 3.89 -8.68 -9.31
C PRO A 480 5.04 -8.85 -8.30
N LEU A 481 6.26 -8.51 -8.69
CA LEU A 481 7.47 -8.55 -7.86
C LEU A 481 7.93 -7.13 -7.49
N SER A 482 8.57 -7.01 -6.33
CA SER A 482 9.20 -5.74 -5.93
C SER A 482 10.47 -5.47 -6.73
N GLU A 483 10.92 -4.22 -6.75
CA GLU A 483 12.17 -3.87 -7.43
C GLU A 483 13.39 -4.58 -6.84
N SER A 484 13.43 -4.79 -5.53
CA SER A 484 14.51 -5.52 -4.87
C SER A 484 14.56 -6.98 -5.31
N GLN A 485 13.41 -7.66 -5.34
CA GLN A 485 13.31 -9.03 -5.84
C GLN A 485 13.73 -9.11 -7.31
N LEU A 486 13.25 -8.20 -8.15
CA LEU A 486 13.59 -8.17 -9.56
C LEU A 486 15.08 -7.94 -9.80
N ARG A 487 15.73 -7.05 -9.04
CA ARG A 487 17.19 -6.82 -9.14
C ARG A 487 17.99 -8.08 -8.81
N GLU A 488 17.56 -8.83 -7.80
CA GLU A 488 18.19 -10.09 -7.43
C GLU A 488 17.99 -11.16 -8.50
N ILE A 489 16.76 -11.34 -8.97
CA ILE A 489 16.40 -12.28 -10.03
C ILE A 489 17.17 -11.97 -11.32
N VAL A 490 17.20 -10.72 -11.75
CA VAL A 490 17.92 -10.28 -12.96
C VAL A 490 19.40 -10.64 -12.87
N ARG A 491 20.02 -10.52 -11.67
CA ARG A 491 21.43 -10.91 -11.46
C ARG A 491 21.64 -12.42 -11.45
N THR A 492 20.84 -13.14 -10.67
CA THR A 492 20.98 -14.59 -10.45
C THR A 492 20.68 -15.38 -11.71
N GLU A 493 19.62 -15.03 -12.41
CA GLU A 493 19.18 -15.71 -13.62
C GLU A 493 19.79 -15.12 -14.91
N ARG A 494 20.62 -14.09 -14.77
CA ARG A 494 21.34 -13.43 -15.86
C ARG A 494 20.41 -12.92 -16.97
N LEU A 495 19.22 -12.43 -16.60
CA LEU A 495 18.29 -11.85 -17.56
C LEU A 495 18.84 -10.53 -18.11
N ARG A 496 18.85 -10.38 -19.44
CA ARG A 496 19.50 -9.25 -20.12
C ARG A 496 18.59 -8.43 -21.01
N SER A 497 17.30 -8.73 -21.08
CA SER A 497 16.33 -7.91 -21.83
C SER A 497 15.03 -7.73 -21.04
N VAL A 498 14.32 -6.64 -21.34
CA VAL A 498 12.99 -6.36 -20.78
C VAL A 498 12.02 -7.49 -21.08
N GLN A 499 12.08 -8.01 -22.32
CA GLN A 499 11.22 -9.10 -22.76
C GLN A 499 11.46 -10.38 -21.97
N GLN A 500 12.73 -10.77 -21.73
CA GLN A 500 13.04 -11.93 -20.90
C GLN A 500 12.44 -11.84 -19.49
N VAL A 501 12.51 -10.66 -18.86
CA VAL A 501 11.89 -10.46 -17.54
C VAL A 501 10.37 -10.54 -17.60
N LEU A 502 9.75 -9.98 -18.64
CA LEU A 502 8.30 -10.02 -18.83
C LEU A 502 7.77 -11.43 -19.14
N ASP A 503 8.52 -12.22 -19.89
CA ASP A 503 8.13 -13.59 -20.27
C ASP A 503 8.16 -14.55 -19.08
N VAL A 504 9.15 -14.39 -18.18
CA VAL A 504 9.34 -15.30 -17.04
C VAL A 504 8.59 -14.82 -15.79
N TYR A 505 8.61 -13.53 -15.49
CA TYR A 505 8.13 -12.93 -14.23
C TYR A 505 7.00 -11.91 -14.42
N GLY A 506 6.52 -11.74 -15.64
CA GLY A 506 5.46 -10.82 -15.98
C GLY A 506 4.34 -11.48 -16.78
N ASN A 507 3.55 -10.64 -17.46
CA ASN A 507 2.47 -11.09 -18.35
C ASN A 507 2.88 -11.21 -19.83
N GLY A 508 4.16 -11.20 -20.15
CA GLY A 508 4.69 -11.24 -21.50
C GLY A 508 4.59 -9.94 -22.32
N ILE A 509 3.72 -9.02 -21.92
CA ILE A 509 3.42 -7.78 -22.67
C ILE A 509 3.99 -6.54 -21.98
N GLY A 510 3.86 -6.47 -20.65
CA GLY A 510 4.24 -5.30 -19.83
C GLY A 510 3.29 -4.10 -20.02
N CYS A 511 3.62 -3.00 -19.35
CA CYS A 511 2.89 -1.73 -19.41
C CYS A 511 3.83 -0.53 -19.33
N GLU A 512 3.27 0.68 -19.45
CA GLU A 512 4.02 1.95 -19.40
C GLU A 512 4.68 2.22 -18.02
N THR A 513 4.41 1.40 -17.02
CA THR A 513 5.08 1.47 -15.70
C THR A 513 6.27 0.53 -15.63
N CYS A 514 6.07 -0.77 -15.91
CA CYS A 514 7.12 -1.77 -15.74
C CYS A 514 8.18 -1.70 -16.83
N LYS A 515 7.83 -1.45 -18.09
CA LYS A 515 8.82 -1.38 -19.18
C LYS A 515 9.95 -0.38 -18.90
N PRO A 516 9.66 0.90 -18.56
CA PRO A 516 10.75 1.84 -18.24
C PRO A 516 11.51 1.46 -16.98
N ALA A 517 10.84 0.92 -15.97
CA ALA A 517 11.49 0.50 -14.73
C ALA A 517 12.45 -0.68 -14.96
N LEU A 518 12.02 -1.69 -15.71
CA LEU A 518 12.85 -2.84 -16.09
C LEU A 518 14.02 -2.43 -16.96
N SER A 519 13.79 -1.55 -17.96
CA SER A 519 14.86 -1.03 -18.82
C SER A 519 15.92 -0.29 -17.99
N TYR A 520 15.52 0.55 -17.04
CA TYR A 520 16.41 1.21 -16.11
C TYR A 520 17.17 0.20 -15.22
N MET A 521 16.44 -0.79 -14.67
CA MET A 521 17.04 -1.79 -13.77
C MET A 521 18.10 -2.62 -14.47
N LEU A 522 17.84 -3.03 -15.71
CA LEU A 522 18.80 -3.78 -16.52
C LEU A 522 20.06 -2.94 -16.80
N ASP A 523 19.91 -1.65 -17.13
CA ASP A 523 21.03 -0.72 -17.31
C ASP A 523 21.89 -0.63 -16.03
N MET A 524 21.25 -0.59 -14.84
CA MET A 524 21.98 -0.55 -13.56
C MET A 524 22.68 -1.84 -13.22
N VAL A 525 21.97 -2.97 -13.35
CA VAL A 525 22.52 -4.29 -12.98
C VAL A 525 23.69 -4.68 -13.89
N TRP A 526 23.58 -4.40 -15.18
CA TRP A 526 24.55 -4.80 -16.19
C TRP A 526 25.49 -3.68 -16.64
N CYS A 527 25.37 -2.48 -16.05
CA CYS A 527 26.19 -1.32 -16.41
C CYS A 527 26.16 -1.01 -17.92
N GLY A 528 25.00 -1.16 -18.57
CA GLY A 528 24.80 -0.98 -20.01
C GLY A 528 25.04 -2.21 -20.86
N GLU A 529 25.60 -3.30 -20.32
CA GLU A 529 25.78 -4.56 -21.08
C GLU A 529 24.52 -5.42 -21.08
N HIS A 530 23.43 -4.89 -21.55
CA HIS A 530 22.17 -5.59 -21.72
C HIS A 530 21.62 -5.34 -23.14
N GLN A 531 20.62 -6.11 -23.53
CA GLN A 531 19.91 -5.84 -24.76
C GLN A 531 18.95 -4.68 -24.55
N GLU A 532 19.34 -3.49 -25.02
CA GLU A 532 18.50 -2.31 -24.86
C GLU A 532 17.22 -2.44 -25.68
N ASP A 533 16.08 -2.22 -25.02
CA ASP A 533 14.79 -2.02 -25.68
C ASP A 533 14.41 -0.54 -25.60
N ARG A 534 14.69 0.20 -26.67
CA ARG A 534 14.33 1.63 -26.74
C ARG A 534 12.82 1.85 -26.66
N SER A 535 12.00 0.89 -27.10
CA SER A 535 10.55 0.99 -27.01
C SER A 535 10.05 0.96 -25.56
N ALA A 536 10.84 0.41 -24.66
CA ALA A 536 10.57 0.38 -23.21
C ALA A 536 10.85 1.71 -22.51
N ARG A 537 11.57 2.66 -23.12
CA ARG A 537 11.84 3.98 -22.53
C ARG A 537 10.63 4.90 -22.61
N PHE A 538 10.58 5.94 -21.78
CA PHE A 538 9.57 6.99 -21.89
C PHE A 538 9.64 7.71 -23.24
N ILE A 539 8.52 8.28 -23.68
CA ILE A 539 8.45 9.02 -24.94
C ILE A 539 9.51 10.15 -25.01
N ASN A 540 9.71 10.88 -23.92
CA ASN A 540 10.70 11.96 -23.88
C ASN A 540 12.14 11.45 -24.06
N ASP A 541 12.44 10.25 -23.54
CA ASP A 541 13.74 9.61 -23.68
C ASP A 541 13.94 9.08 -25.12
N ARG A 542 12.87 8.56 -25.73
CA ARG A 542 12.89 8.02 -27.10
C ARG A 542 13.08 9.09 -28.17
N VAL A 543 12.49 10.28 -27.97
CA VAL A 543 12.49 11.37 -28.95
C VAL A 543 13.41 12.53 -28.56
N HIS A 544 14.10 12.44 -27.44
CA HIS A 544 14.97 13.48 -26.87
C HIS A 544 14.33 14.86 -26.81
N ALA A 545 13.03 14.90 -26.62
CA ALA A 545 12.22 16.10 -26.56
C ALA A 545 11.10 15.90 -25.54
N ASN A 546 10.58 17.01 -25.02
CA ASN A 546 9.52 16.92 -24.02
C ASN A 546 8.15 17.15 -24.67
N ILE A 547 7.24 16.18 -24.49
CA ILE A 547 5.85 16.34 -24.91
C ILE A 547 5.18 17.46 -24.11
N GLN A 548 4.46 18.34 -24.80
CA GLN A 548 3.74 19.47 -24.26
C GLN A 548 2.23 19.21 -24.22
N LYS A 549 1.48 20.06 -23.51
CA LYS A 549 0.03 19.88 -23.30
C LYS A 549 -0.77 19.86 -24.61
N ASP A 550 -0.33 20.61 -25.61
CA ASP A 550 -0.97 20.73 -26.93
C ASP A 550 -0.53 19.65 -27.94
N GLY A 551 0.19 18.62 -27.51
CA GLY A 551 0.72 17.55 -28.37
C GLY A 551 1.99 17.95 -29.13
N THR A 552 2.48 19.18 -29.00
CA THR A 552 3.78 19.61 -29.53
C THR A 552 4.91 19.17 -28.60
N PHE A 553 6.15 19.44 -28.99
CA PHE A 553 7.33 19.08 -28.24
C PHE A 553 8.19 20.30 -27.94
N SER A 554 9.06 20.22 -26.91
CA SER A 554 10.12 21.15 -26.67
C SER A 554 11.48 20.48 -26.86
N VAL A 555 12.40 21.17 -27.54
CA VAL A 555 13.76 20.72 -27.84
C VAL A 555 14.73 21.57 -27.05
N VAL A 556 15.65 20.91 -26.32
CA VAL A 556 16.66 21.58 -25.50
C VAL A 556 18.04 21.08 -25.89
N PRO A 557 18.79 21.81 -26.71
CA PRO A 557 20.17 21.46 -27.03
C PRO A 557 21.05 21.57 -25.78
N ARG A 558 22.13 20.81 -25.76
CA ARG A 558 23.07 20.77 -24.63
C ARG A 558 24.00 21.96 -24.65
N ILE A 559 23.96 22.73 -23.60
CA ILE A 559 24.83 23.86 -23.33
C ILE A 559 25.55 23.57 -22.01
N ARG A 560 26.79 23.00 -22.07
CA ARG A 560 27.50 22.50 -20.88
C ARG A 560 27.89 23.65 -19.95
N GLY A 561 27.51 23.50 -18.67
CA GLY A 561 27.75 24.52 -17.66
C GLY A 561 27.08 25.86 -17.93
N GLY A 562 26.15 25.95 -18.88
CA GLY A 562 25.55 27.21 -19.34
C GLY A 562 26.44 28.06 -20.24
N VAL A 563 27.58 27.49 -20.72
CA VAL A 563 28.54 28.19 -21.61
C VAL A 563 28.27 27.79 -23.05
N THR A 564 28.09 28.78 -23.91
CA THR A 564 27.81 28.61 -25.36
C THR A 564 28.65 29.59 -26.19
N SER A 565 28.67 29.39 -27.49
CA SER A 565 29.38 30.27 -28.42
C SER A 565 28.38 31.09 -29.28
N PRO A 566 28.87 32.21 -29.88
CA PRO A 566 28.04 32.95 -30.84
C PRO A 566 27.59 32.09 -32.03
N GLU A 567 28.37 31.09 -32.44
CA GLU A 567 28.04 30.15 -33.50
C GLU A 567 26.91 29.23 -33.13
N GLU A 568 26.96 28.63 -31.94
CA GLU A 568 25.88 27.79 -31.41
C GLU A 568 24.60 28.58 -31.26
N LEU A 569 24.67 29.86 -30.78
CA LEU A 569 23.49 30.74 -30.66
C LEU A 569 22.86 31.05 -32.02
N ARG A 570 23.67 31.36 -33.04
CA ARG A 570 23.15 31.55 -34.41
C ARG A 570 22.49 30.28 -34.94
N ARG A 571 23.14 29.13 -34.81
CA ARG A 571 22.58 27.84 -35.23
C ARG A 571 21.22 27.55 -34.57
N ILE A 572 21.11 27.81 -33.26
CA ILE A 572 19.81 27.65 -32.56
C ILE A 572 18.76 28.62 -33.12
N ALA A 573 19.16 29.87 -33.43
CA ALA A 573 18.24 30.86 -34.02
C ALA A 573 17.80 30.45 -35.45
N ASP A 574 18.76 30.04 -36.30
CA ASP A 574 18.50 29.61 -37.69
C ASP A 574 17.55 28.40 -37.72
N VAL A 575 17.75 27.44 -36.82
CA VAL A 575 16.87 26.27 -36.69
C VAL A 575 15.48 26.69 -36.17
N ALA A 576 15.41 27.60 -35.21
CA ALA A 576 14.12 28.08 -34.70
C ALA A 576 13.31 28.81 -35.80
N GLU A 577 13.96 29.59 -36.65
CA GLU A 577 13.33 30.26 -37.80
C GLU A 577 12.91 29.25 -38.85
N LYS A 578 13.81 28.32 -39.26
CA LYS A 578 13.55 27.30 -40.30
C LYS A 578 12.32 26.46 -40.03
N TYR A 579 12.12 26.07 -38.76
CA TYR A 579 11.02 25.17 -38.35
C TYR A 579 9.83 25.92 -37.71
N ASN A 580 9.80 27.26 -37.82
CA ASN A 580 8.75 28.08 -37.26
C ASN A 580 8.47 27.77 -35.78
N VAL A 581 9.54 27.63 -34.99
CA VAL A 581 9.42 27.34 -33.57
C VAL A 581 8.61 28.43 -32.89
N ARG A 582 7.51 28.04 -32.25
CA ARG A 582 6.54 28.98 -31.68
C ARG A 582 7.15 29.94 -30.66
N MET A 583 8.12 29.45 -29.84
CA MET A 583 8.77 30.22 -28.79
C MET A 583 10.16 29.67 -28.49
N VAL A 584 11.13 30.57 -28.43
CA VAL A 584 12.45 30.27 -27.86
C VAL A 584 12.51 30.85 -26.45
N LYS A 585 12.82 30.03 -25.45
CA LYS A 585 12.82 30.45 -24.03
C LYS A 585 14.12 30.15 -23.34
N ILE A 586 14.72 31.15 -22.71
CA ILE A 586 15.81 30.96 -21.76
C ILE A 586 15.23 30.54 -20.42
N THR A 587 15.63 29.39 -19.92
CA THR A 587 15.12 28.84 -18.68
C THR A 587 15.97 29.19 -17.47
N GLY A 588 15.41 29.15 -16.27
CA GLY A 588 16.14 29.38 -15.01
C GLY A 588 17.27 28.37 -14.73
N SER A 589 17.43 27.34 -15.56
CA SER A 589 18.51 26.37 -15.48
C SER A 589 19.59 26.59 -16.55
N GLN A 590 19.72 27.83 -17.06
CA GLN A 590 20.70 28.20 -18.08
C GLN A 590 20.59 27.37 -19.38
N ARG A 591 19.36 27.17 -19.84
CA ARG A 591 19.04 26.39 -21.04
C ARG A 591 18.25 27.25 -22.02
N ILE A 592 18.43 26.95 -23.29
CA ILE A 592 17.57 27.45 -24.38
C ILE A 592 16.58 26.32 -24.69
N ASP A 593 15.29 26.63 -24.67
CA ASP A 593 14.20 25.69 -24.89
C ASP A 593 13.39 26.13 -26.12
N LEU A 594 13.34 25.29 -27.14
CA LEU A 594 12.59 25.49 -28.37
C LEU A 594 11.20 24.88 -28.19
N LEU A 595 10.19 25.70 -27.98
CA LEU A 595 8.83 25.30 -27.62
C LEU A 595 7.89 25.31 -28.84
N GLY A 596 6.94 24.37 -28.87
CA GLY A 596 5.91 24.27 -29.88
C GLY A 596 6.38 23.56 -31.17
N VAL A 597 7.35 22.70 -31.05
CA VAL A 597 7.91 21.90 -32.15
C VAL A 597 6.96 20.77 -32.53
N ARG A 598 6.75 20.53 -33.85
CA ARG A 598 6.00 19.33 -34.29
C ARG A 598 6.85 18.08 -34.11
N LYS A 599 6.20 16.99 -33.72
CA LYS A 599 6.90 15.69 -33.52
C LYS A 599 7.59 15.21 -34.80
N SER A 600 6.98 15.44 -35.96
CA SER A 600 7.54 15.11 -37.30
C SER A 600 8.84 15.82 -37.61
N ASP A 601 9.07 17.00 -37.04
CA ASP A 601 10.22 17.83 -37.37
C ASP A 601 11.43 17.52 -36.47
N LEU A 602 11.23 16.77 -35.38
CA LEU A 602 12.28 16.46 -34.41
C LEU A 602 13.57 15.87 -35.02
N PRO A 603 13.52 14.86 -35.90
CA PRO A 603 14.73 14.33 -36.51
C PRO A 603 15.54 15.37 -37.28
N ASN A 604 14.86 16.21 -38.09
CA ASN A 604 15.50 17.24 -38.90
C ASN A 604 16.03 18.39 -38.02
N ILE A 605 15.32 18.78 -36.98
CA ILE A 605 15.77 19.80 -36.03
C ILE A 605 17.04 19.36 -35.32
N TRP A 606 17.12 18.11 -34.87
CA TRP A 606 18.32 17.61 -34.22
C TRP A 606 19.50 17.50 -35.20
N ALA A 607 19.24 17.09 -36.43
CA ALA A 607 20.26 17.04 -37.48
C ALA A 607 20.81 18.43 -37.80
N ASP A 608 19.96 19.42 -37.98
CA ASP A 608 20.36 20.82 -38.28
C ASP A 608 21.03 21.49 -37.09
N LEU A 609 20.59 21.21 -35.87
CA LEU A 609 21.29 21.68 -34.67
C LEU A 609 22.72 21.16 -34.58
N GLY A 610 22.97 19.90 -34.92
CA GLY A 610 24.28 19.26 -34.80
C GLY A 610 24.84 19.34 -33.36
N MET A 611 23.94 19.45 -32.37
CA MET A 611 24.26 19.57 -30.93
C MET A 611 23.73 18.39 -30.18
N PRO A 612 24.41 17.92 -29.11
CA PRO A 612 23.88 16.84 -28.24
C PRO A 612 22.57 17.25 -27.58
N SER A 613 21.74 16.27 -27.26
CA SER A 613 20.53 16.49 -26.48
C SER A 613 20.91 16.90 -25.03
N GLY A 614 20.26 17.95 -24.53
CA GLY A 614 20.35 18.35 -23.13
C GLY A 614 19.62 17.42 -22.18
N GLN A 615 18.96 16.37 -22.71
CA GLN A 615 18.19 15.38 -21.96
C GLN A 615 17.24 16.03 -20.92
N ALA A 616 16.72 17.20 -21.26
CA ALA A 616 15.74 17.88 -20.46
C ALA A 616 14.47 17.03 -20.42
N TYR A 617 13.87 16.88 -19.23
CA TYR A 617 12.64 16.11 -19.02
C TYR A 617 12.76 14.56 -19.10
N THR A 618 13.98 14.03 -19.26
CA THR A 618 14.28 12.59 -19.20
C THR A 618 14.52 12.09 -17.76
N LYS A 619 14.61 10.78 -17.56
CA LYS A 619 15.07 10.14 -16.33
C LYS A 619 16.60 9.93 -16.39
N GLY A 620 17.33 11.02 -16.35
CA GLY A 620 18.77 11.01 -16.52
C GLY A 620 19.43 12.25 -15.94
N VAL A 621 20.72 12.34 -16.20
CA VAL A 621 21.56 13.46 -15.79
C VAL A 621 21.28 14.67 -16.66
N ARG A 622 20.86 15.77 -15.99
CA ARG A 622 20.56 17.05 -16.60
C ARG A 622 21.82 17.91 -16.72
N MET A 623 21.75 18.96 -17.58
CA MET A 623 22.80 19.97 -17.68
C MET A 623 23.12 20.59 -16.32
N VAL A 624 24.38 20.89 -16.07
CA VAL A 624 24.89 21.53 -14.86
C VAL A 624 24.65 23.04 -14.92
N LYS A 625 24.20 23.61 -13.82
CA LYS A 625 24.09 25.08 -13.65
C LYS A 625 25.38 25.57 -12.98
N THR A 626 26.07 26.60 -13.57
CA THR A 626 27.29 27.18 -12.99
C THR A 626 27.10 28.67 -12.69
N CYS A 627 27.91 29.22 -11.81
CA CYS A 627 28.13 30.64 -11.71
C CYS A 627 29.36 31.04 -12.55
N VAL A 628 29.66 32.32 -12.66
CA VAL A 628 30.72 32.83 -13.53
C VAL A 628 32.16 32.61 -12.98
N GLY A 629 32.28 32.01 -11.79
CA GLY A 629 33.56 31.54 -11.24
C GLY A 629 34.61 32.63 -10.99
N THR A 630 35.85 32.18 -10.90
CA THR A 630 37.02 33.05 -10.65
C THR A 630 37.33 34.00 -11.79
N ASP A 631 37.00 33.61 -13.03
CA ASP A 631 37.37 34.41 -14.21
C ASP A 631 36.67 35.77 -14.29
N PHE A 632 35.43 35.81 -13.81
CA PHE A 632 34.59 37.01 -13.96
C PHE A 632 33.99 37.50 -12.64
N CYS A 633 34.16 36.81 -11.53
CA CYS A 633 33.58 37.18 -10.25
C CYS A 633 34.67 37.50 -9.20
N ARG A 634 34.63 38.72 -8.69
CA ARG A 634 35.55 39.17 -7.62
C ARG A 634 35.46 38.38 -6.31
N PHE A 635 34.39 37.63 -6.12
CA PHE A 635 34.17 36.80 -4.93
C PHE A 635 34.39 35.30 -5.22
N GLY A 636 34.71 34.94 -6.46
CA GLY A 636 35.02 33.57 -6.82
C GLY A 636 36.32 33.12 -6.17
N VAL A 637 36.30 32.01 -5.48
CA VAL A 637 37.48 31.37 -4.86
C VAL A 637 37.84 30.04 -5.53
N GLN A 638 36.92 29.54 -6.36
CA GLN A 638 37.10 28.30 -7.13
C GLN A 638 36.56 28.50 -8.57
N ASP A 639 37.16 27.81 -9.54
CA ASP A 639 36.72 27.81 -10.94
C ASP A 639 35.47 26.91 -11.11
N SER A 640 34.31 27.55 -10.99
CA SER A 640 33.03 26.85 -11.11
C SER A 640 32.63 26.50 -12.55
N ILE A 641 33.13 27.23 -13.55
CA ILE A 641 32.86 26.97 -14.96
C ILE A 641 33.55 25.69 -15.40
N ALA A 642 34.87 25.61 -15.24
CA ALA A 642 35.62 24.43 -15.60
C ALA A 642 35.15 23.19 -14.84
N ALA A 643 34.94 23.32 -13.50
CA ALA A 643 34.42 22.23 -12.67
C ALA A 643 33.01 21.77 -13.11
N GLY A 644 32.14 22.70 -13.47
CA GLY A 644 30.77 22.38 -13.90
C GLY A 644 30.70 21.74 -15.28
N VAL A 645 31.49 22.22 -16.23
CA VAL A 645 31.58 21.61 -17.57
C VAL A 645 32.15 20.20 -17.46
N GLU A 646 33.18 19.99 -16.65
CA GLU A 646 33.76 18.67 -16.45
C GLU A 646 32.84 17.72 -15.72
N LEU A 647 32.11 18.19 -14.68
CA LEU A 647 31.09 17.41 -13.99
C LEU A 647 30.01 16.94 -14.96
N GLU A 648 29.58 17.82 -15.87
CA GLU A 648 28.59 17.47 -16.89
C GLU A 648 29.13 16.43 -17.86
N ARG A 649 30.32 16.61 -18.41
CA ARG A 649 30.97 15.66 -19.34
C ARG A 649 31.11 14.25 -18.74
N ARG A 650 31.43 14.14 -17.46
CA ARG A 650 31.55 12.85 -16.77
C ARG A 650 30.26 12.09 -16.65
N PHE A 651 29.13 12.79 -16.56
CA PHE A 651 27.85 12.17 -16.22
C PHE A 651 26.77 12.31 -17.29
N GLU A 652 26.97 13.12 -18.33
CA GLU A 652 26.01 13.25 -19.44
C GLU A 652 25.67 11.89 -20.07
N ASN A 653 24.42 11.74 -20.54
CA ASN A 653 23.84 10.54 -21.14
C ASN A 653 23.65 9.34 -20.20
N LEU A 654 23.95 9.47 -18.91
CA LEU A 654 23.64 8.44 -17.93
C LEU A 654 22.16 8.50 -17.51
N PHE A 655 21.51 7.36 -17.51
CA PHE A 655 20.20 7.21 -16.90
C PHE A 655 20.29 7.13 -15.39
N THR A 656 19.28 7.65 -14.72
CA THR A 656 19.15 7.67 -13.26
C THR A 656 17.75 7.30 -12.84
N PRO A 657 17.49 6.85 -11.59
CA PRO A 657 16.15 6.49 -11.13
C PRO A 657 15.11 7.58 -11.37
N HIS A 658 15.51 8.84 -11.20
CA HIS A 658 14.74 10.02 -11.52
C HIS A 658 15.66 11.08 -12.13
N LYS A 659 15.09 12.19 -12.66
CA LYS A 659 15.89 13.34 -13.13
C LYS A 659 16.90 13.78 -12.07
N LEU A 660 18.13 13.99 -12.45
CA LEU A 660 19.21 14.44 -11.59
C LEU A 660 19.69 15.83 -12.02
N LYS A 661 19.61 16.80 -11.14
CA LYS A 661 20.03 18.19 -11.36
C LYS A 661 21.30 18.49 -10.59
N MET A 662 22.24 19.17 -11.22
CA MET A 662 23.51 19.52 -10.61
C MET A 662 23.76 21.02 -10.66
N GLY A 663 24.57 21.52 -9.74
CA GLY A 663 24.98 22.90 -9.71
C GLY A 663 26.40 23.08 -9.13
N VAL A 664 27.14 24.01 -9.69
CA VAL A 664 28.52 24.32 -9.23
C VAL A 664 28.61 25.81 -9.00
N VAL A 665 29.10 26.20 -7.84
CA VAL A 665 29.32 27.60 -7.45
C VAL A 665 30.74 27.81 -6.95
N GLY A 666 31.39 28.88 -7.42
CA GLY A 666 32.77 29.20 -7.08
C GLY A 666 32.97 29.83 -5.71
N CYS A 667 31.90 30.03 -4.89
CA CYS A 667 32.00 30.55 -3.53
C CYS A 667 30.73 30.28 -2.73
N PRO A 668 30.71 30.48 -1.39
CA PRO A 668 29.54 30.22 -0.51
C PRO A 668 28.29 31.05 -0.80
N ARG A 669 28.36 32.08 -1.67
CA ARG A 669 27.18 32.91 -2.04
C ARG A 669 26.11 32.15 -2.83
N ASN A 670 26.47 30.98 -3.34
CA ASN A 670 25.52 30.00 -3.91
C ASN A 670 24.68 30.55 -5.10
N CYS A 671 25.23 31.37 -5.96
CA CYS A 671 24.50 32.04 -7.07
C CYS A 671 23.87 31.07 -8.09
N ALA A 672 24.43 29.86 -8.29
CA ALA A 672 23.85 28.81 -9.12
C ALA A 672 23.02 27.79 -8.30
N GLU A 673 22.70 28.09 -7.05
CA GLU A 673 21.81 27.32 -6.19
C GLU A 673 22.27 25.85 -5.96
N ALA A 674 23.59 25.62 -5.86
CA ALA A 674 24.17 24.29 -5.69
C ALA A 674 23.62 23.56 -4.46
N THR A 675 23.35 24.30 -3.37
CA THR A 675 22.87 23.72 -2.10
C THR A 675 21.40 23.23 -2.12
N VAL A 676 20.68 23.40 -3.23
CA VAL A 676 19.31 22.88 -3.45
C VAL A 676 19.24 22.05 -4.74
N LYS A 677 20.35 21.44 -5.11
CA LYS A 677 20.45 20.50 -6.23
C LYS A 677 20.64 19.07 -5.74
N ASP A 678 20.37 18.12 -6.63
CA ASP A 678 20.57 16.69 -6.36
C ASP A 678 22.05 16.39 -6.02
N ILE A 679 22.97 17.06 -6.73
CA ILE A 679 24.41 17.13 -6.41
C ILE A 679 24.85 18.58 -6.57
N GLY A 680 25.53 19.11 -5.58
CA GLY A 680 26.08 20.45 -5.59
C GLY A 680 27.56 20.48 -5.24
N LEU A 681 28.35 21.31 -5.95
CA LEU A 681 29.72 21.66 -5.59
C LEU A 681 29.74 23.12 -5.16
N VAL A 682 30.21 23.39 -3.95
CA VAL A 682 30.29 24.74 -3.37
C VAL A 682 31.75 25.07 -3.07
N GLY A 683 32.32 25.99 -3.83
CA GLY A 683 33.70 26.47 -3.62
C GLY A 683 33.85 27.13 -2.26
N GLN A 684 34.93 26.79 -1.59
CA GLN A 684 35.45 27.41 -0.37
C GLN A 684 36.89 27.90 -0.63
N GLU A 685 37.41 28.66 0.26
CA GLU A 685 38.80 29.03 0.17
C GLU A 685 39.69 27.79 0.32
N GLY A 686 40.45 27.46 -0.74
CA GLY A 686 41.31 26.28 -0.78
C GLY A 686 40.60 24.91 -0.76
N SER A 687 39.26 24.83 -0.89
CA SER A 687 38.53 23.57 -0.82
C SER A 687 37.20 23.60 -1.54
N TRP A 688 36.54 22.41 -1.66
CA TRP A 688 35.22 22.23 -2.18
C TRP A 688 34.33 21.50 -1.17
N GLN A 689 33.11 21.97 -0.94
CA GLN A 689 32.07 21.20 -0.31
C GLN A 689 31.24 20.49 -1.37
N VAL A 690 31.16 19.17 -1.28
CA VAL A 690 30.26 18.36 -2.08
C VAL A 690 29.00 18.12 -1.27
N VAL A 691 27.85 18.54 -1.78
CA VAL A 691 26.55 18.43 -1.11
C VAL A 691 25.57 17.63 -1.94
N VAL A 692 24.69 16.84 -1.30
CA VAL A 692 23.81 15.90 -1.98
C VAL A 692 22.39 15.90 -1.42
N GLY A 693 21.40 15.47 -2.22
CA GLY A 693 20.01 15.33 -1.78
C GLY A 693 19.28 16.66 -1.59
N GLY A 694 19.64 17.72 -2.31
CA GLY A 694 18.93 18.98 -2.30
C GLY A 694 17.72 18.99 -3.23
N ALA A 695 16.76 19.88 -2.97
CA ALA A 695 15.56 20.07 -3.78
C ALA A 695 15.10 21.53 -3.78
N ALA A 696 14.67 22.02 -4.95
CA ALA A 696 14.01 23.31 -5.12
C ALA A 696 12.82 23.12 -6.07
N GLY A 697 11.75 22.55 -5.57
CA GLY A 697 10.55 22.26 -6.36
C GLY A 697 9.33 22.16 -5.45
N LYS A 698 8.51 21.11 -5.64
CA LYS A 698 7.36 20.85 -4.78
C LYS A 698 7.75 20.69 -3.30
N LYS A 699 8.93 20.11 -3.05
CA LYS A 699 9.62 20.07 -1.76
C LYS A 699 10.85 20.97 -1.86
N VAL A 700 11.10 21.81 -0.88
CA VAL A 700 12.34 22.61 -0.75
C VAL A 700 13.18 21.99 0.36
N ARG A 701 14.40 21.58 0.01
CA ARG A 701 15.32 20.94 0.94
C ARG A 701 16.75 21.41 0.65
N LYS A 702 17.45 21.84 1.70
CA LYS A 702 18.89 22.07 1.64
C LYS A 702 19.60 20.71 1.53
N ALA A 703 20.57 20.62 0.64
CA ALA A 703 21.40 19.43 0.47
C ALA A 703 22.29 19.18 1.71
N ASP A 704 22.51 17.91 2.03
CA ASP A 704 23.43 17.51 3.09
C ASP A 704 24.88 17.57 2.58
N LEU A 705 25.79 17.95 3.46
CA LEU A 705 27.22 17.88 3.17
C LEU A 705 27.63 16.40 3.05
N LEU A 706 28.17 16.00 1.91
CA LEU A 706 28.74 14.66 1.71
C LEU A 706 30.17 14.62 2.22
N VAL A 707 31.01 15.54 1.73
CA VAL A 707 32.42 15.67 2.11
C VAL A 707 32.95 17.06 1.76
N THR A 708 34.01 17.49 2.45
CA THR A 708 34.87 18.62 2.07
C THR A 708 36.21 18.09 1.58
N VAL A 709 36.68 18.56 0.42
CA VAL A 709 37.89 18.09 -0.25
C VAL A 709 38.70 19.27 -0.77
N GLU A 710 39.99 19.10 -0.98
CA GLU A 710 40.93 20.20 -1.36
C GLU A 710 40.91 20.49 -2.87
N THR A 711 40.78 19.46 -3.71
CA THR A 711 40.88 19.59 -5.15
C THR A 711 39.56 19.42 -5.89
N THR A 712 39.45 20.03 -7.06
CA THR A 712 38.32 19.83 -7.98
C THR A 712 38.18 18.36 -8.37
N GLU A 713 39.29 17.66 -8.61
CA GLU A 713 39.26 16.25 -8.99
C GLU A 713 38.63 15.37 -7.88
N GLU A 714 38.98 15.60 -6.63
CA GLU A 714 38.41 14.89 -5.50
C GLU A 714 36.89 15.18 -5.36
N ALA A 715 36.49 16.43 -5.59
CA ALA A 715 35.08 16.81 -5.58
C ALA A 715 34.28 16.07 -6.68
N LEU A 716 34.83 15.99 -7.88
CA LEU A 716 34.22 15.25 -8.99
C LEU A 716 34.18 13.74 -8.73
N GLN A 717 35.19 13.18 -8.06
CA GLN A 717 35.21 11.78 -7.64
C GLN A 717 34.19 11.48 -6.54
N ALA A 718 34.06 12.37 -5.58
CA ALA A 718 33.03 12.24 -4.53
C ALA A 718 31.59 12.28 -5.12
N ALA A 719 31.38 13.21 -6.07
CA ALA A 719 30.10 13.25 -6.81
C ALA A 719 29.85 11.96 -7.61
N ALA A 720 30.88 11.38 -8.22
CA ALA A 720 30.80 10.11 -8.96
C ALA A 720 30.41 8.93 -8.04
N LEU A 721 31.04 8.85 -6.86
CA LEU A 721 30.71 7.82 -5.86
C LEU A 721 29.25 7.91 -5.41
N PHE A 722 28.78 9.10 -5.08
CA PHE A 722 27.41 9.32 -4.70
C PHE A 722 26.44 8.98 -5.85
N LEU A 723 26.72 9.45 -7.07
CA LEU A 723 25.88 9.19 -8.23
C LEU A 723 25.70 7.68 -8.47
N GLN A 724 26.80 6.92 -8.47
CA GLN A 724 26.70 5.49 -8.71
C GLN A 724 26.02 4.75 -7.55
N TYR A 725 26.29 5.14 -6.31
CA TYR A 725 25.62 4.58 -5.14
C TYR A 725 24.11 4.83 -5.19
N TYR A 726 23.69 6.05 -5.53
CA TYR A 726 22.29 6.39 -5.76
C TYR A 726 21.67 5.56 -6.89
N ARG A 727 22.36 5.44 -8.03
CA ARG A 727 21.89 4.62 -9.16
C ARG A 727 21.65 3.17 -8.76
N GLU A 728 22.47 2.59 -7.91
CA GLU A 728 22.37 1.17 -7.52
C GLU A 728 21.39 0.89 -6.39
N ASN A 729 21.10 1.87 -5.53
CA ASN A 729 20.36 1.68 -4.28
C ASN A 729 19.04 2.47 -4.18
N ALA A 730 18.79 3.39 -5.08
CA ALA A 730 17.51 4.11 -5.12
C ALA A 730 16.44 3.28 -5.82
N ASN A 731 15.18 3.51 -5.43
CA ASN A 731 14.03 2.95 -6.11
C ASN A 731 13.74 3.69 -7.41
N TYR A 732 13.10 3.03 -8.34
CA TYR A 732 12.69 3.67 -9.58
C TYR A 732 11.73 4.83 -9.27
N LEU A 733 11.97 6.00 -9.88
CA LEU A 733 11.30 7.28 -9.62
C LEU A 733 11.58 7.93 -8.25
N GLU A 734 12.45 7.39 -7.44
CA GLU A 734 12.89 8.01 -6.19
C GLU A 734 13.87 9.16 -6.48
N ARG A 735 13.63 10.34 -5.90
CA ARG A 735 14.54 11.50 -5.99
C ARG A 735 15.69 11.34 -5.02
N THR A 736 16.80 12.00 -5.31
CA THR A 736 17.98 11.99 -4.44
C THR A 736 17.70 12.48 -3.02
N TYR A 737 16.80 13.44 -2.86
CA TYR A 737 16.42 13.93 -1.54
C TYR A 737 15.59 12.92 -0.74
N ASP A 738 14.68 12.18 -1.37
CA ASP A 738 13.93 11.10 -0.74
C ASP A 738 14.86 9.93 -0.40
N PHE A 739 15.77 9.61 -1.31
CA PHE A 739 16.79 8.60 -1.12
C PHE A 739 17.70 8.89 0.08
N VAL A 740 18.24 10.14 0.18
CA VAL A 740 19.12 10.52 1.28
C VAL A 740 18.34 10.57 2.62
N GLU A 741 17.08 10.97 2.61
CA GLU A 741 16.23 10.91 3.81
C GLU A 741 15.97 9.46 4.22
N ARG A 742 15.67 8.56 3.28
CA ARG A 742 15.41 7.15 3.54
C ARG A 742 16.64 6.39 4.04
N VAL A 743 17.77 6.60 3.40
CA VAL A 743 19.01 5.86 3.70
C VAL A 743 19.78 6.47 4.87
N GLY A 744 19.70 7.80 5.05
CA GLY A 744 20.47 8.59 6.00
C GLY A 744 21.83 8.98 5.45
N ILE A 745 22.22 10.26 5.61
CA ILE A 745 23.47 10.79 5.06
C ILE A 745 24.70 10.08 5.63
N GLU A 746 24.67 9.65 6.89
CA GLU A 746 25.81 8.96 7.50
C GLU A 746 26.06 7.59 6.87
N ARG A 747 25.01 6.88 6.49
CA ARG A 747 25.14 5.64 5.75
C ARG A 747 25.66 5.89 4.33
N VAL A 748 25.14 6.93 3.67
CA VAL A 748 25.64 7.33 2.35
C VAL A 748 27.16 7.62 2.40
N ARG A 749 27.62 8.37 3.41
CA ARG A 749 29.06 8.65 3.63
C ARG A 749 29.86 7.37 3.84
N ARG A 750 29.38 6.49 4.71
CA ARG A 750 30.04 5.23 5.04
C ARG A 750 30.18 4.31 3.84
N GLU A 751 29.14 4.22 3.01
CA GLU A 751 29.10 3.33 1.84
C GLU A 751 29.75 3.94 0.58
N THR A 752 30.12 5.23 0.61
CA THR A 752 30.75 5.94 -0.51
C THR A 752 32.13 6.49 -0.13
N ILE A 753 32.17 7.59 0.63
CA ILE A 753 33.40 8.34 0.93
C ILE A 753 34.33 7.59 1.88
N TYR A 754 33.77 6.98 2.90
CA TYR A 754 34.51 6.24 3.92
C TYR A 754 34.48 4.71 3.68
N ALA A 755 33.96 4.29 2.54
CA ALA A 755 34.00 2.88 2.16
C ALA A 755 35.44 2.39 1.89
N PRO A 756 35.71 1.10 2.08
CA PRO A 756 37.01 0.54 1.69
C PRO A 756 37.36 0.85 0.24
N MET A 757 38.64 1.05 -0.04
CA MET A 757 39.13 1.43 -1.38
C MET A 757 38.60 0.53 -2.50
N ALA A 758 38.52 -0.77 -2.26
CA ALA A 758 37.97 -1.74 -3.22
C ALA A 758 36.48 -1.45 -3.58
N VAL A 759 35.68 -1.02 -2.61
CA VAL A 759 34.27 -0.64 -2.82
C VAL A 759 34.18 0.64 -3.65
N GLN A 760 35.00 1.65 -3.32
CA GLN A 760 35.04 2.90 -4.09
C GLN A 760 35.52 2.66 -5.53
N GLN A 761 36.54 1.83 -5.72
CA GLN A 761 37.03 1.45 -7.06
C GLN A 761 35.95 0.69 -7.83
N GLY A 762 35.22 -0.19 -7.17
CA GLY A 762 34.06 -0.91 -7.75
C GLY A 762 32.98 0.04 -8.24
N LEU A 763 32.55 1.01 -7.42
CA LEU A 763 31.55 2.03 -7.79
C LEU A 763 32.02 2.86 -8.98
N ARG A 764 33.28 3.37 -8.95
CA ARG A 764 33.87 4.17 -10.04
C ARG A 764 33.98 3.34 -11.32
N GLY A 765 34.37 2.08 -11.20
CA GLY A 765 34.50 1.14 -12.33
C GLY A 765 33.17 0.93 -13.05
N ARG A 766 32.13 0.66 -12.30
CA ARG A 766 30.76 0.47 -12.86
C ARG A 766 30.21 1.75 -13.47
N LEU A 767 30.42 2.91 -12.84
CA LEU A 767 30.03 4.20 -13.41
C LEU A 767 30.73 4.46 -14.73
N ARG A 768 32.08 4.24 -14.78
CA ARG A 768 32.89 4.41 -15.98
C ARG A 768 32.40 3.50 -17.11
N LYS A 769 32.09 2.24 -16.79
CA LYS A 769 31.58 1.29 -17.77
C LYS A 769 30.23 1.74 -18.32
N SER A 770 29.28 2.15 -17.45
CA SER A 770 27.99 2.71 -17.87
C SER A 770 28.19 3.95 -18.76
N LYS A 771 29.13 4.83 -18.44
CA LYS A 771 29.44 6.02 -19.25
C LYS A 771 30.02 5.69 -20.61
N GLN A 772 30.87 4.69 -20.71
CA GLN A 772 31.45 4.25 -21.99
C GLN A 772 30.39 3.69 -22.95
N LEU A 773 29.35 3.09 -22.43
CA LEU A 773 28.24 2.51 -23.21
C LEU A 773 27.08 3.48 -23.39
N ALA A 774 27.07 4.60 -22.69
CA ALA A 774 26.03 5.62 -22.81
C ALA A 774 26.17 6.37 -24.14
N ARG A 775 25.07 6.42 -24.90
CA ARG A 775 24.99 6.98 -26.25
C ARG A 775 24.11 8.22 -26.33
N ASP A 776 24.40 9.08 -27.29
CA ASP A 776 23.44 10.07 -27.78
C ASP A 776 22.94 9.61 -29.16
N ALA A 777 21.78 9.02 -29.16
CA ALA A 777 21.19 8.40 -30.35
C ALA A 777 21.07 9.34 -31.57
N TRP A 778 20.93 10.66 -31.32
CA TRP A 778 20.81 11.64 -32.38
C TRP A 778 22.13 11.96 -33.04
N LEU A 779 23.21 12.05 -32.29
CA LEU A 779 24.55 12.24 -32.83
C LEU A 779 25.06 11.01 -33.54
N GLU A 780 24.65 9.83 -33.15
CA GLU A 780 25.05 8.56 -33.76
C GLU A 780 24.18 8.18 -34.98
N GLY A 781 23.14 8.96 -35.30
CA GLY A 781 22.29 8.73 -36.47
C GLY A 781 21.40 7.49 -36.39
N ASP A 782 20.98 7.11 -35.19
CA ASP A 782 20.12 5.95 -34.96
C ASP A 782 18.78 6.06 -35.72
N ALA A 783 18.38 4.98 -36.39
CA ALA A 783 17.09 4.90 -37.07
C ALA A 783 15.92 4.97 -36.07
N PRO A 784 14.72 5.43 -36.50
CA PRO A 784 13.51 5.37 -35.68
C PRO A 784 13.24 3.96 -35.18
N ILE A 785 12.78 3.84 -33.95
CA ILE A 785 12.42 2.55 -33.31
C ILE A 785 11.29 1.85 -34.06
N ASN A 786 10.35 2.63 -34.60
CA ASN A 786 9.26 2.16 -35.44
C ASN A 786 8.80 3.28 -36.39
N PRO A 787 8.06 2.94 -37.49
CA PRO A 787 7.60 3.93 -38.46
C PRO A 787 6.73 5.05 -37.88
N THR A 788 6.08 4.83 -36.76
CA THR A 788 5.16 5.80 -36.14
C THR A 788 5.83 6.66 -35.06
N GLN A 789 7.11 6.43 -34.77
CA GLN A 789 7.81 7.14 -33.67
C GLN A 789 7.71 8.66 -33.80
N PHE A 790 7.78 9.20 -35.00
CA PHE A 790 7.75 10.65 -35.27
C PHE A 790 6.44 11.11 -35.94
N VAL A 791 5.40 10.29 -35.97
CA VAL A 791 4.09 10.72 -36.42
C VAL A 791 3.51 11.73 -35.43
N GLN A 792 2.99 12.85 -35.96
CA GLN A 792 2.37 13.90 -35.13
C GLN A 792 1.17 13.32 -34.40
N ILE A 793 1.06 13.63 -33.12
CA ILE A 793 -0.10 13.30 -32.29
C ILE A 793 -1.11 14.43 -32.46
N GLU A 794 -2.29 14.13 -32.99
CA GLU A 794 -3.39 15.10 -33.00
C GLU A 794 -3.95 15.30 -31.58
N PRO A 795 -4.25 16.53 -31.15
CA PRO A 795 -4.90 16.77 -29.87
C PRO A 795 -6.27 16.10 -29.82
N LEU A 796 -6.63 15.51 -28.70
CA LEU A 796 -7.96 14.89 -28.49
C LEU A 796 -9.13 15.85 -28.73
N GLU A 797 -8.93 17.16 -28.63
CA GLU A 797 -9.92 18.20 -28.93
C GLU A 797 -10.18 18.39 -30.44
N ALA A 798 -9.26 17.96 -31.31
CA ALA A 798 -9.44 17.99 -32.79
C ALA A 798 -10.20 16.76 -33.34
N LEU A 799 -10.45 15.76 -32.46
CA LEU A 799 -11.18 14.54 -32.80
C LEU A 799 -12.65 14.55 -32.29
N ARG A 800 -13.11 15.69 -31.75
CA ARG A 800 -14.51 15.89 -31.32
C ARG A 800 -15.31 16.67 -32.37
#